data_79ebfb4e9fac7debc810db54bec6f614
#
_entry.id   79ebfb4e9fac7debc810db54bec6f614
#
_cell.length_a   1.000
_cell.length_b   1.000
_cell.length_c   1.000
_cell.angle_alpha   90.00
_cell.angle_beta   90.00
_cell.angle_gamma   90.00
#
_symmetry.space_group_name_H-M   'P 1'
#
loop_
_entity.id
_entity.type
_entity.pdbx_description
1 polymer ?
#
loop_
_entity_poly.entity_id
_entity_poly.type
_entity_poly.pdbx_seq_one_letter_code
_entity_poly.pdbx_strand_id
1 'polypeptide(L)'
;MKNNKKTIYSALTVVTALLAQLPASAQESADSAMVNVAFKKAYQSDVLGGVSTVNVRELTEKNYNTYSLDNMQGYVSGYNGSGMWGYSNALVLIDGVPRDASNVRPDEIEDISFLKGAQATVLYGSKAANGVVLITTKRGKVNDGLSVKVNANTGWNVAKAFPEYLGSAEYMSLYNEAFLNDGGNANNLPYSAETIYNYASGKNPYRYPSVDFYSSDYIKKAFNRSEVSAEIEGGNQHAQFYANVSYYRTGDNLNFGEAKKDYTDRFSVRGNVDIELSKTISAYVNANATYYSSKSANNSYKYWELARTFRPNRVSPLIPIDMIDPNAKSALNMIGASSNIIDGKYFLGGSNLDQSNVFGDIYASGTNTYHSRQFQFDVGLNFDLSSVLKGLSFHTMMAIDYATLYTTSFNNTYATFQPTWASYNGKDVIVGLNNNGTVDKKSGVQNISGSTDNQTIAFNAHFDYNRTFNDVHNVSAMLVANGYQQTNSGTYHKVSNANMGLQLSYNYDHKYYADFALATPWSAKLPSAKRLGVSPSVTLGWRLSKEKFLENSIFDDLTLSASYTDMKTDLGIDNYYMYQGTYQSGGWWDWNGGSGHSAVQSKRGENKDFNYLHRKEFSATIHAEVLDKSLSLDASYFRSKLTNGIIEARNQMPSYLFSYYPESSFVPYINLSLIHISEPTRPY
;
A
#
# COMPACT_ATOMS: atom_id res chain seq x y z
N MET A 1 7.77 25.21 -42.11
CA MET A 1 8.55 24.09 -41.51
C MET A 1 10.04 24.40 -41.31
N LYS A 2 10.42 25.65 -40.99
CA LYS A 2 11.84 26.02 -40.76
C LYS A 2 12.15 26.48 -39.30
N ASN A 3 11.13 26.59 -38.43
CA ASN A 3 11.34 27.11 -37.05
C ASN A 3 11.48 26.04 -35.94
N ASN A 4 11.19 24.76 -36.23
CA ASN A 4 11.25 23.72 -35.18
C ASN A 4 12.64 23.12 -34.94
N LYS A 5 13.59 23.31 -35.88
CA LYS A 5 14.95 22.79 -35.67
C LYS A 5 15.77 23.62 -34.67
N LYS A 6 15.57 24.93 -34.61
CA LYS A 6 16.29 25.79 -33.65
C LYS A 6 15.88 25.56 -32.19
N THR A 7 14.60 25.20 -31.96
CA THR A 7 14.07 24.92 -30.60
C THR A 7 14.57 23.57 -30.08
N ILE A 8 14.77 22.59 -30.95
CA ILE A 8 15.31 21.27 -30.58
C ILE A 8 16.81 21.36 -30.26
N TYR A 9 17.58 22.14 -31.01
CA TYR A 9 18.99 22.34 -30.71
C TYR A 9 19.24 23.16 -29.45
N SER A 10 18.40 24.15 -29.12
CA SER A 10 18.51 24.90 -27.88
C SER A 10 18.08 24.06 -26.65
N ALA A 11 17.13 23.15 -26.79
CA ALA A 11 16.77 22.21 -25.71
C ALA A 11 17.87 21.18 -25.46
N LEU A 12 18.49 20.66 -26.51
CA LEU A 12 19.64 19.73 -26.39
C LEU A 12 20.84 20.40 -25.73
N THR A 13 21.15 21.68 -26.06
CA THR A 13 22.29 22.41 -25.53
C THR A 13 22.09 22.77 -24.03
N VAL A 14 20.84 22.99 -23.58
CA VAL A 14 20.55 23.22 -22.17
C VAL A 14 20.66 21.93 -21.35
N VAL A 15 20.27 20.80 -21.92
CA VAL A 15 20.39 19.48 -21.27
C VAL A 15 21.87 19.08 -21.14
N THR A 16 22.71 19.34 -22.15
CA THR A 16 24.14 19.06 -22.08
C THR A 16 24.91 19.99 -21.12
N ALA A 17 24.48 21.24 -20.93
CA ALA A 17 25.08 22.18 -19.98
C ALA A 17 24.72 21.87 -18.50
N LEU A 18 23.56 21.25 -18.25
CA LEU A 18 23.14 20.80 -16.91
C LEU A 18 23.82 19.48 -16.48
N LEU A 19 24.23 18.64 -17.44
CA LEU A 19 24.91 17.36 -17.17
C LEU A 19 26.42 17.51 -16.86
N ALA A 20 27.01 18.64 -17.17
CA ALA A 20 28.46 18.88 -16.97
C ALA A 20 28.88 19.24 -15.53
N GLN A 21 27.91 19.23 -14.55
CA GLN A 21 28.19 19.57 -13.15
C GLN A 21 27.94 18.40 -12.17
N LEU A 22 27.68 17.19 -12.64
CA LEU A 22 27.60 16.03 -11.76
C LEU A 22 29.02 15.45 -11.54
N PRO A 23 29.44 15.25 -10.26
CA PRO A 23 30.69 14.55 -10.00
C PRO A 23 30.58 13.12 -10.53
N ALA A 24 31.55 12.72 -11.36
CA ALA A 24 31.69 11.34 -11.79
C ALA A 24 32.02 10.47 -10.56
N SER A 25 31.01 9.94 -9.90
CA SER A 25 31.19 8.79 -9.03
C SER A 25 31.48 7.59 -9.93
N ALA A 26 32.53 6.84 -9.61
CA ALA A 26 32.87 5.62 -10.34
C ALA A 26 31.68 4.66 -10.27
N GLN A 27 30.84 4.67 -11.30
CA GLN A 27 29.75 3.72 -11.48
C GLN A 27 30.44 2.43 -11.94
N GLU A 28 30.29 1.34 -11.19
CA GLU A 28 30.67 0.02 -11.70
C GLU A 28 30.10 -0.12 -13.11
N SER A 29 30.95 -0.58 -14.05
CA SER A 29 30.53 -0.69 -15.43
C SER A 29 29.22 -1.51 -15.47
N ALA A 30 28.19 -1.03 -16.17
CA ALA A 30 26.87 -1.69 -16.22
C ALA A 30 26.96 -3.17 -16.66
N ASP A 31 28.02 -3.55 -17.38
CA ASP A 31 28.30 -4.92 -17.79
C ASP A 31 28.67 -5.84 -16.60
N SER A 32 29.08 -5.33 -15.44
CA SER A 32 29.40 -6.10 -14.24
C SER A 32 28.31 -6.05 -13.16
N ALA A 33 27.32 -5.13 -13.28
CA ALA A 33 26.26 -4.99 -12.31
C ALA A 33 25.33 -6.20 -12.32
N MET A 34 25.17 -6.83 -11.15
CA MET A 34 24.26 -7.96 -10.96
C MET A 34 22.94 -7.46 -10.38
N VAL A 35 21.83 -7.81 -11.00
CA VAL A 35 20.48 -7.46 -10.56
C VAL A 35 19.68 -8.70 -10.16
N ASN A 36 18.81 -8.54 -9.17
CA ASN A 36 17.92 -9.60 -8.74
C ASN A 36 16.73 -9.72 -9.70
N VAL A 37 16.59 -10.89 -10.29
CA VAL A 37 15.46 -11.30 -11.13
C VAL A 37 14.81 -12.54 -10.52
N ALA A 38 13.82 -13.13 -11.17
CA ALA A 38 13.12 -14.30 -10.63
C ALA A 38 14.08 -15.39 -10.14
N PHE A 39 14.16 -15.57 -8.82
CA PHE A 39 14.95 -16.59 -8.09
C PHE A 39 16.47 -16.61 -8.31
N LYS A 40 17.02 -15.71 -9.13
CA LYS A 40 18.46 -15.67 -9.44
C LYS A 40 18.98 -14.22 -9.57
N LYS A 41 20.30 -14.10 -9.56
CA LYS A 41 20.98 -12.87 -10.01
C LYS A 41 21.37 -13.02 -11.48
N ALA A 42 21.21 -11.97 -12.25
CA ALA A 42 21.63 -11.89 -13.65
C ALA A 42 22.44 -10.62 -13.89
N TYR A 43 23.31 -10.63 -14.89
CA TYR A 43 23.93 -9.39 -15.34
C TYR A 43 22.85 -8.46 -15.90
N GLN A 44 22.89 -7.21 -15.52
CA GLN A 44 21.92 -6.21 -15.98
C GLN A 44 21.85 -6.15 -17.51
N SER A 45 22.99 -6.29 -18.16
CA SER A 45 23.13 -6.32 -19.62
C SER A 45 22.43 -7.53 -20.30
N ASP A 46 22.17 -8.62 -19.57
CA ASP A 46 21.51 -9.82 -20.08
C ASP A 46 20.01 -9.87 -19.72
N VAL A 47 19.48 -8.86 -19.02
CA VAL A 47 18.07 -8.78 -18.68
C VAL A 47 17.26 -8.21 -19.85
N LEU A 48 16.38 -9.02 -20.43
CA LEU A 48 15.63 -8.67 -21.63
C LEU A 48 14.29 -7.98 -21.31
N GLY A 49 14.34 -6.71 -20.92
CA GLY A 49 13.15 -5.85 -20.75
C GLY A 49 12.23 -6.24 -19.59
N GLY A 50 11.24 -5.40 -19.32
CA GLY A 50 10.22 -5.64 -18.30
C GLY A 50 10.72 -5.63 -16.85
N VAL A 51 11.96 -5.28 -16.58
CA VAL A 51 12.57 -5.19 -15.26
C VAL A 51 13.20 -3.82 -15.07
N SER A 52 13.03 -3.23 -13.89
CA SER A 52 13.79 -2.04 -13.48
C SER A 52 14.29 -2.25 -12.07
N THR A 53 15.54 -1.89 -11.81
CA THR A 53 16.15 -2.01 -10.47
C THR A 53 16.52 -0.64 -9.94
N VAL A 54 16.28 -0.42 -8.67
CA VAL A 54 16.65 0.80 -7.94
C VAL A 54 17.61 0.41 -6.82
N ASN A 55 18.84 0.95 -6.87
CA ASN A 55 19.82 0.80 -5.80
C ASN A 55 19.43 1.71 -4.63
N VAL A 56 18.77 1.14 -3.62
CA VAL A 56 18.28 1.89 -2.46
C VAL A 56 19.41 2.23 -1.51
N ARG A 57 20.46 1.40 -1.42
CA ARG A 57 21.65 1.71 -0.61
C ARG A 57 22.26 3.04 -1.08
N GLU A 58 22.47 3.22 -2.37
CA GLU A 58 23.01 4.44 -2.95
C GLU A 58 22.08 5.65 -2.75
N LEU A 59 20.76 5.46 -2.94
CA LEU A 59 19.78 6.51 -2.72
C LEU A 59 19.76 6.99 -1.26
N THR A 60 19.82 6.08 -0.29
CA THR A 60 19.82 6.43 1.14
C THR A 60 21.12 7.07 1.59
N GLU A 61 22.24 6.76 0.96
CA GLU A 61 23.52 7.41 1.22
C GLU A 61 23.59 8.85 0.68
N LYS A 62 22.98 9.11 -0.47
CA LYS A 62 22.94 10.44 -1.10
C LYS A 62 21.81 11.33 -0.56
N ASN A 63 20.68 10.75 -0.15
CA ASN A 63 19.49 11.47 0.29
C ASN A 63 18.96 10.88 1.60
N TYR A 64 19.02 11.65 2.68
CA TYR A 64 18.56 11.25 4.01
C TYR A 64 17.03 11.18 4.16
N ASN A 65 16.29 11.41 3.11
CA ASN A 65 14.82 11.29 3.16
C ASN A 65 14.42 9.83 3.13
N THR A 66 13.45 9.50 3.95
CA THR A 66 12.83 8.17 3.96
C THR A 66 12.09 7.93 2.66
N TYR A 67 12.43 6.88 1.96
CA TYR A 67 11.69 6.43 0.80
C TYR A 67 10.74 5.31 1.25
N SER A 68 9.47 5.44 0.87
CA SER A 68 8.53 4.33 0.88
C SER A 68 8.40 3.78 -0.54
N LEU A 69 7.76 2.63 -0.69
CA LEU A 69 7.42 2.11 -2.02
C LEU A 69 6.50 3.06 -2.80
N ASP A 70 5.70 3.86 -2.10
CA ASP A 70 4.83 4.88 -2.71
C ASP A 70 5.61 5.97 -3.44
N ASN A 71 6.83 6.25 -3.00
CA ASN A 71 7.69 7.26 -3.62
C ASN A 71 8.50 6.72 -4.80
N MET A 72 8.58 5.40 -4.98
CA MET A 72 9.35 4.76 -6.06
C MET A 72 8.76 5.01 -7.46
N GLN A 73 7.51 5.42 -7.56
CA GLN A 73 6.88 5.80 -8.84
C GLN A 73 7.64 6.92 -9.59
N GLY A 74 8.39 7.76 -8.89
CA GLY A 74 9.24 8.78 -9.49
C GLY A 74 10.55 8.24 -10.09
N TYR A 75 10.96 7.03 -9.72
CA TYR A 75 12.19 6.38 -10.16
C TYR A 75 11.94 5.25 -11.15
N VAL A 76 10.73 4.70 -11.19
CA VAL A 76 10.41 3.51 -11.98
C VAL A 76 9.24 3.77 -12.92
N SER A 77 9.56 3.89 -14.20
CA SER A 77 8.54 4.04 -15.25
C SER A 77 7.58 2.87 -15.29
N GLY A 78 6.27 3.16 -15.36
CA GLY A 78 5.20 2.16 -15.40
C GLY A 78 4.84 1.54 -14.05
N TYR A 79 5.38 2.05 -12.94
CA TYR A 79 4.95 1.74 -11.59
C TYR A 79 4.09 2.89 -11.04
N ASN A 80 2.94 2.59 -10.43
CA ASN A 80 1.96 3.59 -9.96
C ASN A 80 1.84 3.68 -8.43
N GLY A 81 2.81 3.14 -7.70
CA GLY A 81 2.80 3.07 -6.23
C GLY A 81 2.23 1.76 -5.66
N SER A 82 1.43 1.02 -6.42
CA SER A 82 0.88 -0.28 -5.97
C SER A 82 1.01 -1.41 -6.99
N GLY A 83 1.07 -1.09 -8.26
CA GLY A 83 1.13 -2.05 -9.36
C GLY A 83 1.88 -1.54 -10.57
N MET A 84 1.89 -2.32 -11.64
CA MET A 84 2.72 -2.10 -12.81
C MET A 84 1.93 -2.23 -14.09
N TRP A 85 2.24 -1.37 -15.09
CA TRP A 85 1.64 -1.41 -16.42
C TRP A 85 0.10 -1.39 -16.42
N GLY A 86 -0.49 -0.54 -15.51
CA GLY A 86 -1.94 -0.38 -15.38
C GLY A 86 -2.62 -1.40 -14.47
N TYR A 87 -1.91 -2.39 -13.96
CA TYR A 87 -2.41 -3.30 -12.92
C TYR A 87 -2.19 -2.71 -11.52
N SER A 88 -2.99 -3.16 -10.56
CA SER A 88 -2.86 -2.80 -9.13
C SER A 88 -2.46 -4.03 -8.31
N ASN A 89 -1.94 -3.80 -7.09
CA ASN A 89 -1.61 -4.85 -6.13
C ASN A 89 -0.58 -5.86 -6.66
N ALA A 90 0.60 -5.35 -7.03
CA ALA A 90 1.76 -6.20 -7.32
C ALA A 90 2.12 -7.08 -6.12
N LEU A 91 2.66 -8.27 -6.38
CA LEU A 91 3.17 -9.15 -5.34
C LEU A 91 4.46 -8.57 -4.76
N VAL A 92 4.47 -8.22 -3.48
CA VAL A 92 5.67 -7.72 -2.78
C VAL A 92 6.38 -8.90 -2.13
N LEU A 93 7.66 -9.07 -2.45
CA LEU A 93 8.54 -10.09 -1.89
C LEU A 93 9.73 -9.41 -1.18
N ILE A 94 9.95 -9.73 0.08
CA ILE A 94 11.16 -9.35 0.81
C ILE A 94 12.03 -10.61 0.95
N ASP A 95 13.20 -10.59 0.34
CA ASP A 95 14.11 -11.74 0.23
C ASP A 95 13.42 -13.00 -0.31
N GLY A 96 12.49 -12.82 -1.27
CA GLY A 96 11.75 -13.92 -1.91
C GLY A 96 10.49 -14.40 -1.16
N VAL A 97 10.18 -13.85 -0.01
CA VAL A 97 9.00 -14.19 0.82
C VAL A 97 7.92 -13.12 0.69
N PRO A 98 6.63 -13.50 0.50
CA PRO A 98 5.53 -12.54 0.45
C PRO A 98 5.34 -11.84 1.80
N ARG A 99 5.68 -10.56 1.85
CA ARG A 99 5.66 -9.71 3.05
C ARG A 99 5.15 -8.32 2.72
N ASP A 100 4.62 -7.64 3.70
CA ASP A 100 4.27 -6.23 3.57
C ASP A 100 5.55 -5.38 3.52
N ALA A 101 5.63 -4.47 2.55
CA ALA A 101 6.77 -3.56 2.38
C ALA A 101 7.04 -2.68 3.61
N SER A 102 6.00 -2.41 4.42
CA SER A 102 6.15 -1.67 5.68
C SER A 102 7.00 -2.39 6.73
N ASN A 103 7.27 -3.69 6.54
CA ASN A 103 8.08 -4.50 7.44
C ASN A 103 9.60 -4.35 7.24
N VAL A 104 10.02 -3.62 6.23
CA VAL A 104 11.42 -3.33 5.97
C VAL A 104 11.62 -1.82 5.92
N ARG A 105 12.73 -1.35 6.46
CA ARG A 105 13.08 0.06 6.43
C ARG A 105 14.01 0.35 5.23
N PRO A 106 13.98 1.58 4.68
CA PRO A 106 14.85 1.93 3.57
C PRO A 106 16.34 1.73 3.86
N ASP A 107 16.78 1.96 5.10
CA ASP A 107 18.16 1.75 5.53
C ASP A 107 18.57 0.27 5.62
N GLU A 108 17.62 -0.66 5.63
CA GLU A 108 17.85 -2.11 5.58
C GLU A 108 17.89 -2.68 4.14
N ILE A 109 17.50 -1.87 3.14
CA ILE A 109 17.34 -2.33 1.76
C ILE A 109 18.65 -2.11 0.98
N GLU A 110 19.07 -3.13 0.23
CA GLU A 110 20.15 -3.05 -0.76
C GLU A 110 19.61 -2.51 -2.08
N ASP A 111 18.66 -3.24 -2.66
CA ASP A 111 18.02 -2.90 -3.93
C ASP A 111 16.55 -3.30 -3.96
N ILE A 112 15.82 -2.70 -4.90
CA ILE A 112 14.44 -3.09 -5.24
C ILE A 112 14.36 -3.34 -6.73
N SER A 113 13.98 -4.55 -7.13
CA SER A 113 13.70 -4.90 -8.51
C SER A 113 12.19 -4.93 -8.77
N PHE A 114 11.78 -4.21 -9.79
CA PHE A 114 10.40 -4.12 -10.26
C PHE A 114 10.25 -4.98 -11.51
N LEU A 115 9.64 -6.16 -11.34
CA LEU A 115 9.36 -7.09 -12.44
C LEU A 115 7.99 -6.75 -13.01
N LYS A 116 7.96 -6.04 -14.14
CA LYS A 116 6.77 -5.39 -14.70
C LYS A 116 6.04 -6.27 -15.71
N GLY A 117 6.81 -6.89 -16.60
CA GLY A 117 6.28 -7.72 -17.67
C GLY A 117 5.87 -9.12 -17.21
N ALA A 118 4.89 -9.70 -17.88
CA ALA A 118 4.42 -11.06 -17.58
C ALA A 118 5.56 -12.10 -17.77
N GLN A 119 6.48 -11.88 -18.71
CA GLN A 119 7.66 -12.72 -18.91
C GLN A 119 8.61 -12.73 -17.68
N ALA A 120 8.74 -11.61 -17.00
CA ALA A 120 9.60 -11.48 -15.82
C ALA A 120 8.96 -12.07 -14.55
N THR A 121 7.64 -12.22 -14.52
CA THR A 121 6.88 -12.62 -13.32
C THR A 121 6.32 -14.04 -13.39
N VAL A 122 6.28 -14.66 -14.57
CA VAL A 122 5.61 -15.95 -14.79
C VAL A 122 6.08 -17.06 -13.85
N LEU A 123 7.35 -17.08 -13.48
CA LEU A 123 7.93 -18.09 -12.59
C LEU A 123 7.47 -18.00 -11.14
N TYR A 124 6.86 -16.89 -10.73
CA TYR A 124 6.26 -16.74 -9.40
C TYR A 124 4.83 -17.29 -9.31
N GLY A 125 4.25 -17.73 -10.43
CA GLY A 125 2.94 -18.35 -10.48
C GLY A 125 1.77 -17.38 -10.52
N SER A 126 0.56 -17.85 -10.19
CA SER A 126 -0.70 -17.16 -10.42
C SER A 126 -0.84 -15.83 -9.70
N LYS A 127 -0.16 -15.64 -8.56
CA LYS A 127 -0.25 -14.42 -7.73
C LYS A 127 0.61 -13.27 -8.23
N ALA A 128 1.53 -13.53 -9.16
CA ALA A 128 2.43 -12.53 -9.71
C ALA A 128 1.91 -11.84 -10.99
N ALA A 129 0.67 -12.10 -11.37
CA ALA A 129 0.10 -11.59 -12.62
C ALA A 129 -0.02 -10.07 -12.69
N ASN A 130 0.04 -9.35 -11.59
CA ASN A 130 -0.02 -7.89 -11.55
C ASN A 130 1.37 -7.22 -11.43
N GLY A 131 2.44 -7.99 -11.58
CA GLY A 131 3.81 -7.57 -11.35
C GLY A 131 4.37 -8.06 -10.02
N VAL A 132 5.69 -7.96 -9.85
CA VAL A 132 6.40 -8.31 -8.61
C VAL A 132 7.32 -7.17 -8.21
N VAL A 133 7.28 -6.78 -6.94
CA VAL A 133 8.27 -5.90 -6.31
C VAL A 133 9.15 -6.79 -5.44
N LEU A 134 10.39 -6.96 -5.86
CA LEU A 134 11.37 -7.77 -5.15
C LEU A 134 12.30 -6.85 -4.36
N ILE A 135 12.19 -6.85 -3.04
CA ILE A 135 13.00 -6.10 -2.11
C ILE A 135 14.11 -7.02 -1.60
N THR A 136 15.36 -6.61 -1.80
CA THR A 136 16.53 -7.34 -1.30
C THR A 136 17.11 -6.58 -0.10
N THR A 137 17.28 -7.28 1.02
CA THR A 137 17.85 -6.68 2.22
C THR A 137 19.37 -6.76 2.21
N LYS A 138 20.01 -5.81 2.91
CA LYS A 138 21.47 -5.74 3.04
C LYS A 138 22.04 -6.99 3.69
N ARG A 139 23.23 -7.38 3.26
CA ARG A 139 23.98 -8.54 3.77
C ARG A 139 25.37 -8.12 4.21
N GLY A 140 26.00 -8.95 5.02
CA GLY A 140 27.39 -8.80 5.41
C GLY A 140 28.32 -8.85 4.21
N LYS A 141 29.49 -8.24 4.36
CA LYS A 141 30.58 -8.25 3.39
C LYS A 141 31.84 -8.80 4.03
N VAL A 142 32.70 -9.40 3.21
CA VAL A 142 34.06 -9.76 3.66
C VAL A 142 34.82 -8.47 3.87
N ASN A 143 35.11 -8.15 5.11
CA ASN A 143 35.87 -6.97 5.53
C ASN A 143 36.95 -7.37 6.52
N ASP A 144 38.08 -6.67 6.50
CA ASP A 144 39.18 -6.86 7.49
C ASP A 144 38.84 -6.33 8.88
N GLY A 145 37.59 -5.90 9.11
CA GLY A 145 37.14 -5.37 10.40
C GLY A 145 35.62 -5.24 10.48
N LEU A 146 35.16 -4.79 11.64
CA LEU A 146 33.75 -4.49 11.90
C LEU A 146 33.41 -3.08 11.38
N SER A 147 32.41 -2.98 10.52
CA SER A 147 31.84 -1.69 10.10
C SER A 147 30.64 -1.37 10.96
N VAL A 148 30.63 -0.21 11.59
CA VAL A 148 29.51 0.30 12.39
C VAL A 148 29.09 1.65 11.85
N LYS A 149 27.82 1.75 11.41
CA LYS A 149 27.25 3.00 10.92
C LYS A 149 26.04 3.36 11.77
N VAL A 150 26.05 4.54 12.37
CA VAL A 150 24.94 5.07 13.16
C VAL A 150 24.33 6.25 12.41
N ASN A 151 23.03 6.16 12.14
CA ASN A 151 22.27 7.23 11.53
C ASN A 151 21.24 7.77 12.52
N ALA A 152 21.19 9.08 12.68
CA ALA A 152 20.16 9.75 13.45
C ALA A 152 19.56 10.87 12.59
N ASN A 153 18.26 10.85 12.45
CA ASN A 153 17.53 11.82 11.65
C ASN A 153 16.35 12.36 12.46
N THR A 154 16.20 13.67 12.44
CA THR A 154 15.00 14.33 12.96
C THR A 154 14.51 15.36 11.95
N GLY A 155 13.21 15.43 11.77
CA GLY A 155 12.58 16.32 10.82
C GLY A 155 11.19 16.73 11.28
N TRP A 156 10.62 17.65 10.53
CA TRP A 156 9.25 18.11 10.76
C TRP A 156 8.45 17.96 9.48
N ASN A 157 7.29 17.33 9.61
CA ASN A 157 6.28 17.34 8.56
C ASN A 157 5.54 18.64 8.66
N VAL A 158 5.69 19.50 7.65
CA VAL A 158 5.07 20.82 7.55
C VAL A 158 4.00 20.77 6.48
N ALA A 159 2.78 21.21 6.81
CA ALA A 159 1.73 21.29 5.81
C ALA A 159 2.11 22.31 4.73
N LYS A 160 2.05 21.89 3.47
CA LYS A 160 2.39 22.75 2.32
C LYS A 160 1.35 23.83 2.10
N ALA A 161 0.07 23.50 2.28
CA ALA A 161 -1.06 24.40 2.21
C ALA A 161 -2.25 23.80 2.98
N PHE A 162 -3.11 24.65 3.47
CA PHE A 162 -4.43 24.26 3.97
C PHE A 162 -5.50 24.85 3.05
N PRO A 163 -6.64 24.17 2.86
CA PRO A 163 -7.78 24.78 2.18
C PRO A 163 -8.33 25.93 3.00
N GLU A 164 -8.74 26.97 2.32
CA GLU A 164 -9.47 28.10 2.92
C GLU A 164 -10.97 27.81 2.83
N TYR A 165 -11.66 27.91 3.96
CA TYR A 165 -13.11 27.72 4.04
C TYR A 165 -13.80 29.03 4.40
N LEU A 166 -15.07 29.11 4.00
CA LEU A 166 -15.90 30.25 4.33
C LEU A 166 -16.09 30.35 5.84
N GLY A 167 -16.02 31.60 6.35
CA GLY A 167 -16.48 31.91 7.69
C GLY A 167 -18.00 31.79 7.81
N SER A 168 -18.52 31.78 9.05
CA SER A 168 -19.95 31.58 9.30
C SER A 168 -20.83 32.62 8.64
N ALA A 169 -20.44 33.91 8.67
CA ALA A 169 -21.22 34.97 8.05
C ALA A 169 -21.27 34.86 6.53
N GLU A 170 -20.15 34.54 5.89
CA GLU A 170 -20.08 34.31 4.43
C GLU A 170 -20.92 33.07 4.03
N TYR A 171 -20.77 31.97 4.78
CA TYR A 171 -21.56 30.78 4.58
C TYR A 171 -23.06 31.08 4.63
N MET A 172 -23.53 31.81 5.67
CA MET A 172 -24.93 32.16 5.82
C MET A 172 -25.44 33.04 4.69
N SER A 173 -24.61 33.99 4.24
CA SER A 173 -24.94 34.90 3.12
C SER A 173 -25.12 34.13 1.82
N LEU A 174 -24.17 33.26 1.48
CA LEU A 174 -24.24 32.41 0.29
C LEU A 174 -25.37 31.38 0.39
N TYR A 175 -25.66 30.88 1.58
CA TYR A 175 -26.80 29.96 1.79
C TYR A 175 -28.12 30.65 1.51
N ASN A 176 -28.30 31.91 1.97
CA ASN A 176 -29.48 32.71 1.64
C ASN A 176 -29.59 33.00 0.14
N GLU A 177 -28.47 33.26 -0.53
CA GLU A 177 -28.43 33.45 -1.99
C GLU A 177 -28.84 32.16 -2.72
N ALA A 178 -28.30 31.04 -2.33
CA ALA A 178 -28.68 29.74 -2.90
C ALA A 178 -30.17 29.46 -2.69
N PHE A 179 -30.70 29.71 -1.48
CA PHE A 179 -32.12 29.56 -1.16
C PHE A 179 -33.03 30.44 -2.07
N LEU A 180 -32.63 31.66 -2.36
CA LEU A 180 -33.37 32.54 -3.29
C LEU A 180 -33.28 32.03 -4.74
N ASN A 181 -32.11 31.57 -5.16
CA ASN A 181 -31.91 31.01 -6.51
C ASN A 181 -32.76 29.75 -6.74
N ASP A 182 -33.01 28.95 -5.67
CA ASP A 182 -33.89 27.82 -5.69
C ASP A 182 -35.40 28.18 -5.63
N GLY A 183 -35.74 29.47 -5.69
CA GLY A 183 -37.12 29.96 -5.67
C GLY A 183 -37.67 30.18 -4.23
N GLY A 184 -36.81 30.25 -3.24
CA GLY A 184 -37.18 30.55 -1.86
C GLY A 184 -37.76 31.95 -1.65
N ASN A 185 -38.56 32.14 -0.59
CA ASN A 185 -39.21 33.42 -0.30
C ASN A 185 -38.22 34.41 0.35
N ALA A 186 -38.00 35.58 -0.29
CA ALA A 186 -37.11 36.64 0.20
C ALA A 186 -37.53 37.21 1.56
N ASN A 187 -38.84 37.14 1.92
CA ASN A 187 -39.33 37.59 3.21
C ASN A 187 -39.12 36.59 4.35
N ASN A 188 -38.65 35.37 4.03
CA ASN A 188 -38.42 34.29 5.00
C ASN A 188 -37.09 33.62 4.73
N LEU A 189 -36.01 34.37 4.80
CA LEU A 189 -34.66 33.85 4.61
C LEU A 189 -34.25 32.92 5.75
N PRO A 190 -33.50 31.86 5.47
CA PRO A 190 -32.97 30.96 6.48
C PRO A 190 -32.14 31.65 7.56
N TYR A 191 -31.40 32.70 7.20
CA TYR A 191 -30.61 33.53 8.11
C TYR A 191 -30.99 34.97 7.98
N SER A 192 -31.39 35.64 9.10
CA SER A 192 -31.66 37.06 9.11
C SER A 192 -30.38 37.90 8.99
N ALA A 193 -30.51 39.14 8.50
CA ALA A 193 -29.36 40.06 8.42
C ALA A 193 -28.73 40.33 9.80
N GLU A 194 -29.54 40.41 10.86
CA GLU A 194 -29.08 40.52 12.25
C GLU A 194 -28.27 39.32 12.69
N THR A 195 -28.73 38.11 12.36
CA THR A 195 -28.00 36.88 12.65
C THR A 195 -26.65 36.90 11.96
N ILE A 196 -26.60 37.17 10.65
CA ILE A 196 -25.35 37.24 9.88
C ILE A 196 -24.39 38.30 10.49
N TYR A 197 -24.90 39.47 10.84
CA TYR A 197 -24.10 40.52 11.49
C TYR A 197 -23.50 40.06 12.83
N ASN A 198 -24.28 39.37 13.67
CA ASN A 198 -23.80 38.85 14.95
C ASN A 198 -22.63 37.85 14.78
N TYR A 199 -22.73 36.98 13.80
CA TYR A 199 -21.65 36.03 13.47
C TYR A 199 -20.43 36.73 12.84
N ALA A 200 -20.64 37.75 12.01
CA ALA A 200 -19.56 38.54 11.43
C ALA A 200 -18.83 39.42 12.48
N SER A 201 -19.52 39.81 13.56
CA SER A 201 -18.98 40.71 14.56
C SER A 201 -17.82 40.18 15.39
N GLY A 202 -17.71 38.85 15.51
CA GLY A 202 -16.70 38.19 16.37
C GLY A 202 -16.81 38.50 17.87
N LYS A 203 -17.88 39.16 18.33
CA LYS A 203 -18.01 39.64 19.73
C LYS A 203 -18.03 38.51 20.75
N ASN A 204 -18.67 37.39 20.40
CA ASN A 204 -18.72 36.21 21.26
C ASN A 204 -18.62 34.94 20.40
N PRO A 205 -17.42 34.36 20.25
CA PRO A 205 -17.21 33.21 19.40
C PRO A 205 -17.88 31.93 19.93
N TYR A 206 -18.28 31.88 21.18
CA TYR A 206 -18.99 30.76 21.78
C TYR A 206 -20.50 30.80 21.53
N ARG A 207 -21.06 32.02 21.43
CA ARG A 207 -22.47 32.22 21.09
C ARG A 207 -22.68 32.23 19.58
N TYR A 208 -21.75 32.82 18.84
CA TYR A 208 -21.78 32.99 17.39
C TYR A 208 -20.53 32.30 16.77
N PRO A 209 -20.47 30.97 16.79
CA PRO A 209 -19.27 30.23 16.37
C PRO A 209 -18.97 30.40 14.88
N SER A 210 -17.70 30.50 14.56
CA SER A 210 -17.17 30.41 13.22
C SER A 210 -15.97 29.46 13.25
N VAL A 211 -16.25 28.18 13.10
CA VAL A 211 -15.23 27.13 13.27
C VAL A 211 -14.38 27.03 12.01
N ASP A 212 -13.10 27.34 12.14
CA ASP A 212 -12.09 27.05 11.13
C ASP A 212 -11.32 25.79 11.49
N PHE A 213 -11.66 24.71 10.80
CA PHE A 213 -11.07 23.37 11.03
C PHE A 213 -9.57 23.30 10.72
N TYR A 214 -9.04 24.23 9.94
CA TYR A 214 -7.63 24.26 9.56
C TYR A 214 -6.82 25.28 10.35
N SER A 215 -7.44 25.93 11.35
CA SER A 215 -6.76 26.83 12.25
C SER A 215 -5.73 26.13 13.14
N SER A 216 -4.83 26.91 13.72
CA SER A 216 -3.83 26.42 14.69
C SER A 216 -4.43 25.86 15.99
N ASP A 217 -5.71 26.14 16.25
CA ASP A 217 -6.42 25.58 17.42
C ASP A 217 -6.62 24.07 17.27
N TYR A 218 -6.81 23.61 16.04
CA TYR A 218 -7.10 22.20 15.75
C TYR A 218 -5.97 21.47 15.06
N ILE A 219 -5.10 22.17 14.31
CA ILE A 219 -4.03 21.56 13.51
C ILE A 219 -2.68 22.15 13.85
N LYS A 220 -1.70 21.29 14.10
CA LYS A 220 -0.30 21.70 14.22
C LYS A 220 0.23 22.15 12.87
N LYS A 221 0.91 23.28 12.82
CA LYS A 221 1.62 23.74 11.61
C LYS A 221 2.72 22.78 11.20
N ALA A 222 3.31 22.08 12.16
CA ALA A 222 4.31 21.06 11.95
C ALA A 222 4.28 20.03 13.08
N PHE A 223 4.62 18.77 12.78
CA PHE A 223 4.83 17.73 13.77
C PHE A 223 6.16 16.99 13.52
N ASN A 224 6.79 16.56 14.61
CA ASN A 224 8.11 15.95 14.56
C ASN A 224 8.06 14.49 14.11
N ARG A 225 9.11 14.11 13.38
CA ARG A 225 9.50 12.74 13.08
C ARG A 225 10.97 12.56 13.44
N SER A 226 11.29 11.56 14.22
CA SER A 226 12.66 11.24 14.63
C SER A 226 12.95 9.76 14.41
N GLU A 227 14.18 9.47 14.06
CA GLU A 227 14.62 8.14 13.67
C GLU A 227 16.09 7.97 14.05
N VAL A 228 16.41 6.81 14.62
CA VAL A 228 17.78 6.39 14.91
C VAL A 228 17.96 4.97 14.45
N SER A 229 19.04 4.68 13.75
CA SER A 229 19.42 3.31 13.38
C SER A 229 20.93 3.09 13.59
N ALA A 230 21.27 1.86 13.94
CA ALA A 230 22.64 1.38 14.02
C ALA A 230 22.79 0.14 13.13
N GLU A 231 23.60 0.27 12.11
CA GLU A 231 23.97 -0.82 11.19
C GLU A 231 25.33 -1.36 11.59
N ILE A 232 25.46 -2.67 11.65
CA ILE A 232 26.70 -3.38 11.95
C ILE A 232 26.89 -4.43 10.86
N GLU A 233 27.95 -4.34 10.10
CA GLU A 233 28.31 -5.32 9.10
C GLU A 233 29.75 -5.76 9.25
N GLY A 234 29.99 -7.04 8.92
CA GLY A 234 31.33 -7.59 8.97
C GLY A 234 31.32 -9.06 8.55
N GLY A 235 32.50 -9.65 8.61
CA GLY A 235 32.66 -11.07 8.35
C GLY A 235 33.96 -11.40 7.66
N ASN A 236 34.16 -12.67 7.48
CA ASN A 236 35.30 -13.28 6.78
C ASN A 236 34.79 -14.17 5.64
N GLN A 237 35.67 -14.94 5.02
CA GLN A 237 35.31 -15.84 3.93
C GLN A 237 34.33 -16.96 4.36
N HIS A 238 34.28 -17.30 5.64
CA HIS A 238 33.44 -18.39 6.16
C HIS A 238 32.10 -17.93 6.72
N ALA A 239 32.05 -16.71 7.28
CA ALA A 239 30.81 -16.16 7.84
C ALA A 239 30.77 -14.66 7.65
N GLN A 240 29.64 -14.16 7.19
CA GLN A 240 29.34 -12.75 6.99
C GLN A 240 28.05 -12.42 7.69
N PHE A 241 27.95 -11.24 8.27
CA PHE A 241 26.75 -10.83 8.95
C PHE A 241 26.44 -9.35 8.75
N TYR A 242 25.16 -9.07 8.72
CA TYR A 242 24.57 -7.74 8.76
C TYR A 242 23.58 -7.71 9.93
N ALA A 243 23.62 -6.68 10.75
CA ALA A 243 22.64 -6.42 11.78
C ALA A 243 22.20 -4.96 11.72
N ASN A 244 20.91 -4.71 11.95
CA ASN A 244 20.34 -3.37 12.07
C ASN A 244 19.44 -3.31 13.29
N VAL A 245 19.60 -2.27 14.11
CA VAL A 245 18.71 -1.94 15.21
C VAL A 245 18.20 -0.53 14.97
N SER A 246 16.88 -0.36 14.90
CA SER A 246 16.30 0.93 14.56
C SER A 246 15.09 1.27 15.44
N TYR A 247 14.96 2.57 15.73
CA TYR A 247 13.82 3.15 16.40
C TYR A 247 13.31 4.34 15.61
N TYR A 248 12.01 4.40 15.40
CA TYR A 248 11.31 5.46 14.70
C TYR A 248 10.15 5.96 15.55
N ARG A 249 9.98 7.28 15.62
CA ARG A 249 8.84 7.92 16.25
C ARG A 249 8.34 9.08 15.41
N THR A 250 7.01 9.16 15.22
CA THR A 250 6.36 10.31 14.62
C THR A 250 5.14 10.74 15.44
N GLY A 251 4.89 12.05 15.50
CA GLY A 251 3.64 12.60 16.01
C GLY A 251 2.54 12.61 14.94
N ASP A 252 1.44 13.26 15.28
CA ASP A 252 0.32 13.51 14.36
C ASP A 252 0.00 15.01 14.31
N ASN A 253 -0.78 15.41 13.32
CA ASN A 253 -1.07 16.81 13.00
C ASN A 253 -2.18 17.45 13.84
N LEU A 254 -3.06 16.67 14.50
CA LEU A 254 -4.11 17.25 15.35
C LEU A 254 -3.53 17.86 16.64
N ASN A 255 -4.03 19.06 17.00
CA ASN A 255 -3.46 19.89 18.09
C ASN A 255 -4.38 20.04 19.31
N PHE A 256 -5.46 19.28 19.40
CA PHE A 256 -6.42 19.44 20.49
C PHE A 256 -6.84 18.11 21.12
N GLY A 257 -7.40 18.17 22.30
CA GLY A 257 -7.87 17.01 23.05
C GLY A 257 -6.81 15.93 23.25
N GLU A 258 -7.22 14.70 23.26
CA GLU A 258 -6.34 13.53 23.37
C GLU A 258 -5.45 13.35 22.12
N ALA A 259 -5.92 13.82 20.94
CA ALA A 259 -5.16 13.68 19.69
C ALA A 259 -3.87 14.53 19.67
N LYS A 260 -3.75 15.52 20.55
CA LYS A 260 -2.49 16.29 20.72
C LYS A 260 -1.30 15.38 21.08
N LYS A 261 -1.57 14.26 21.72
CA LYS A 261 -0.61 13.26 22.21
C LYS A 261 -0.50 12.03 21.30
N ASP A 262 -1.10 12.07 20.12
CA ASP A 262 -1.05 10.96 19.17
C ASP A 262 0.38 10.75 18.66
N TYR A 263 0.78 9.50 18.55
CA TYR A 263 2.10 9.11 18.08
C TYR A 263 2.10 7.74 17.46
N THR A 264 3.11 7.49 16.67
CA THR A 264 3.47 6.17 16.15
C THR A 264 4.92 5.88 16.48
N ASP A 265 5.16 4.74 17.13
CA ASP A 265 6.46 4.21 17.46
C ASP A 265 6.71 2.90 16.71
N ARG A 266 7.94 2.72 16.25
CA ARG A 266 8.40 1.45 15.67
C ARG A 266 9.81 1.15 16.18
N PHE A 267 9.99 -0.05 16.69
CA PHE A 267 11.29 -0.62 17.01
C PHE A 267 11.50 -1.87 16.15
N SER A 268 12.65 -1.97 15.51
CA SER A 268 12.99 -3.11 14.64
C SER A 268 14.40 -3.59 14.91
N VAL A 269 14.58 -4.90 14.84
CA VAL A 269 15.89 -5.56 14.89
C VAL A 269 15.96 -6.56 13.75
N ARG A 270 16.93 -6.41 12.88
CA ARG A 270 17.23 -7.34 11.75
C ARG A 270 18.60 -7.94 11.92
N GLY A 271 18.73 -9.22 11.58
CA GLY A 271 20.00 -9.91 11.47
C GLY A 271 20.00 -10.83 10.24
N ASN A 272 20.99 -10.68 9.37
CA ASN A 272 21.21 -11.52 8.19
C ASN A 272 22.60 -12.12 8.32
N VAL A 273 22.72 -13.44 8.23
CA VAL A 273 23.98 -14.16 8.36
C VAL A 273 24.13 -15.12 7.20
N ASP A 274 25.27 -15.07 6.54
CA ASP A 274 25.68 -16.01 5.49
C ASP A 274 26.86 -16.84 6.03
N ILE A 275 26.80 -18.15 5.86
CA ILE A 275 27.77 -19.11 6.42
C ILE A 275 28.22 -20.09 5.34
N GLU A 276 29.51 -20.23 5.13
CA GLU A 276 30.09 -21.30 4.34
C GLU A 276 30.31 -22.53 5.23
N LEU A 277 29.43 -23.52 5.08
CA LEU A 277 29.50 -24.78 5.86
C LEU A 277 30.58 -25.71 5.33
N SER A 278 30.79 -25.70 4.03
CA SER A 278 31.85 -26.41 3.34
C SER A 278 32.12 -25.74 1.99
N LYS A 279 33.12 -26.20 1.25
CA LYS A 279 33.41 -25.70 -0.12
C LYS A 279 32.25 -25.84 -1.11
N THR A 280 31.28 -26.71 -0.81
CA THR A 280 30.16 -27.01 -1.70
C THR A 280 28.80 -26.69 -1.08
N ILE A 281 28.76 -26.28 0.19
CA ILE A 281 27.51 -26.01 0.89
C ILE A 281 27.62 -24.66 1.60
N SER A 282 26.74 -23.74 1.30
CA SER A 282 26.53 -22.53 2.07
C SER A 282 25.11 -22.44 2.62
N ALA A 283 24.95 -21.76 3.72
CA ALA A 283 23.67 -21.51 4.38
C ALA A 283 23.50 -20.03 4.62
N TYR A 284 22.26 -19.58 4.69
CA TYR A 284 21.95 -18.26 5.20
C TYR A 284 20.78 -18.30 6.17
N VAL A 285 20.76 -17.35 7.08
CA VAL A 285 19.67 -17.12 8.04
C VAL A 285 19.36 -15.65 8.04
N ASN A 286 18.09 -15.30 7.85
CA ASN A 286 17.57 -13.97 8.03
C ASN A 286 16.55 -13.98 9.16
N ALA A 287 16.65 -13.02 10.08
CA ALA A 287 15.69 -12.82 11.14
C ALA A 287 15.34 -11.35 11.28
N ASN A 288 14.06 -11.06 11.47
CA ASN A 288 13.58 -9.71 11.72
C ASN A 288 12.51 -9.74 12.80
N ALA A 289 12.64 -8.87 13.80
CA ALA A 289 11.64 -8.65 14.82
C ALA A 289 11.23 -7.18 14.80
N THR A 290 9.93 -6.90 14.68
CA THR A 290 9.39 -5.54 14.66
C THR A 290 8.29 -5.40 15.72
N TYR A 291 8.40 -4.38 16.54
CA TYR A 291 7.35 -3.91 17.43
C TYR A 291 6.85 -2.55 16.91
N TYR A 292 5.55 -2.46 16.70
CA TYR A 292 4.87 -1.25 16.24
C TYR A 292 3.77 -0.89 17.23
N SER A 293 3.67 0.40 17.61
CA SER A 293 2.64 0.93 18.48
C SER A 293 2.17 2.28 17.94
N SER A 294 0.86 2.43 17.74
CA SER A 294 0.27 3.68 17.30
C SER A 294 -0.89 4.06 18.22
N LYS A 295 -0.72 5.15 18.95
CA LYS A 295 -1.76 5.72 19.81
C LYS A 295 -2.50 6.83 19.07
N SER A 296 -3.83 6.80 19.13
CA SER A 296 -4.70 7.85 18.59
C SER A 296 -5.88 8.11 19.52
N ALA A 297 -6.41 9.33 19.48
CA ALA A 297 -7.73 9.62 20.05
C ALA A 297 -8.82 8.81 19.33
N ASN A 298 -9.85 8.40 20.07
CA ASN A 298 -10.98 7.69 19.47
C ASN A 298 -11.63 8.55 18.39
N ASN A 299 -11.92 7.94 17.23
CA ASN A 299 -12.56 8.59 16.10
C ASN A 299 -11.79 9.79 15.48
N SER A 300 -10.53 10.03 15.83
CA SER A 300 -9.74 11.13 15.27
C SER A 300 -9.65 11.11 13.74
N TYR A 301 -9.68 9.91 13.13
CA TYR A 301 -9.70 9.74 11.67
C TYR A 301 -10.92 10.39 10.98
N LYS A 302 -12.04 10.58 11.70
CA LYS A 302 -13.26 11.23 11.18
C LYS A 302 -13.12 12.74 11.06
N TYR A 303 -12.07 13.32 11.64
CA TYR A 303 -11.87 14.77 11.62
C TYR A 303 -11.85 15.36 10.21
N TRP A 304 -11.19 14.71 9.29
CA TRP A 304 -11.07 15.16 7.90
C TRP A 304 -12.38 15.04 7.10
N GLU A 305 -13.21 14.08 7.44
CA GLU A 305 -14.55 13.97 6.88
C GLU A 305 -15.45 15.08 7.42
N LEU A 306 -15.38 15.33 8.73
CA LEU A 306 -16.10 16.40 9.37
C LEU A 306 -15.72 17.77 8.78
N ALA A 307 -14.44 18.06 8.62
CA ALA A 307 -13.94 19.30 8.06
C ALA A 307 -14.51 19.61 6.67
N ARG A 308 -14.93 18.61 5.91
CA ARG A 308 -15.57 18.79 4.59
C ARG A 308 -17.07 18.97 4.62
N THR A 309 -17.74 18.53 5.69
CA THR A 309 -19.21 18.43 5.75
C THR A 309 -19.84 19.30 6.82
N PHE A 310 -19.07 19.73 7.80
CA PHE A 310 -19.59 20.46 8.94
C PHE A 310 -19.68 21.97 8.63
N ARG A 311 -20.86 22.57 8.92
CA ARG A 311 -21.08 24.00 8.74
C ARG A 311 -20.33 24.79 9.82
N PRO A 312 -19.66 25.90 9.49
CA PRO A 312 -18.85 26.65 10.46
C PRO A 312 -19.67 27.27 11.59
N ASN A 313 -20.96 27.51 11.36
CA ASN A 313 -21.91 28.10 12.32
C ASN A 313 -22.75 27.09 13.11
N ARG A 314 -22.49 25.79 12.98
CA ARG A 314 -23.42 24.76 13.48
C ARG A 314 -23.45 24.66 14.99
N VAL A 315 -22.28 24.52 15.63
CA VAL A 315 -22.13 24.50 17.09
C VAL A 315 -20.76 25.05 17.48
N SER A 316 -20.68 25.65 18.69
CA SER A 316 -19.39 25.92 19.30
C SER A 316 -18.84 24.62 19.90
N PRO A 317 -17.62 24.18 19.55
CA PRO A 317 -17.04 22.93 20.10
C PRO A 317 -16.88 22.96 21.62
N LEU A 318 -16.65 24.13 22.19
CA LEU A 318 -16.41 24.37 23.61
C LEU A 318 -17.33 25.47 24.15
N ILE A 319 -17.79 25.31 25.40
CA ILE A 319 -18.68 26.29 26.09
C ILE A 319 -17.98 26.67 27.37
N PRO A 320 -17.64 27.97 27.56
CA PRO A 320 -16.90 28.45 28.71
C PRO A 320 -17.73 28.44 29.99
N ILE A 321 -17.18 27.93 31.07
CA ILE A 321 -17.82 27.87 32.39
C ILE A 321 -17.90 29.22 33.03
N ASP A 322 -16.92 30.08 32.82
CA ASP A 322 -16.83 31.44 33.39
C ASP A 322 -17.88 32.42 32.83
N MET A 323 -18.54 32.04 31.73
CA MET A 323 -19.67 32.81 31.19
C MET A 323 -21.04 32.42 31.77
N ILE A 324 -21.09 31.41 32.66
CA ILE A 324 -22.34 31.04 33.32
C ILE A 324 -22.75 32.11 34.33
N ASP A 325 -23.98 32.57 34.25
CA ASP A 325 -24.55 33.55 35.20
C ASP A 325 -24.50 32.93 36.62
N PRO A 326 -23.98 33.70 37.63
CA PRO A 326 -23.96 33.21 39.03
C PRO A 326 -25.32 32.83 39.58
N ASN A 327 -26.41 33.34 39.00
CA ASN A 327 -27.77 33.00 39.39
C ASN A 327 -28.31 31.75 38.67
N ALA A 328 -27.64 31.26 37.64
CA ALA A 328 -28.04 30.06 36.88
C ALA A 328 -27.63 28.76 37.64
N LYS A 329 -28.22 28.52 38.84
CA LYS A 329 -27.88 27.44 39.74
C LYS A 329 -27.92 26.06 39.06
N SER A 330 -28.89 25.83 38.18
CA SER A 330 -29.00 24.57 37.44
C SER A 330 -27.79 24.32 36.55
N ALA A 331 -27.32 25.36 35.80
CA ALA A 331 -26.14 25.26 34.94
C ALA A 331 -24.84 25.07 35.76
N LEU A 332 -24.73 25.79 36.92
CA LEU A 332 -23.59 25.62 37.82
C LEU A 332 -23.49 24.24 38.44
N ASN A 333 -24.64 23.63 38.79
CA ASN A 333 -24.66 22.26 39.32
C ASN A 333 -24.15 21.23 38.29
N MET A 334 -24.27 21.48 36.99
CA MET A 334 -23.75 20.60 35.94
C MET A 334 -22.22 20.52 35.93
N ILE A 335 -21.53 21.52 36.46
CA ILE A 335 -20.05 21.51 36.56
C ILE A 335 -19.60 20.33 37.42
N GLY A 336 -20.23 20.14 38.59
CA GLY A 336 -19.92 19.01 39.48
C GLY A 336 -20.44 17.65 39.00
N ALA A 337 -21.42 17.65 38.10
CA ALA A 337 -22.01 16.43 37.55
C ALA A 337 -21.30 15.93 36.25
N SER A 338 -20.52 16.78 35.56
CA SER A 338 -19.81 16.41 34.36
C SER A 338 -18.46 15.79 34.66
N SER A 339 -18.16 14.66 34.05
CA SER A 339 -16.86 13.98 34.10
C SER A 339 -15.85 14.53 33.08
N ASN A 340 -16.30 15.29 32.08
CA ASN A 340 -15.51 15.78 30.95
C ASN A 340 -15.50 17.30 30.86
N ILE A 341 -14.99 17.98 31.89
CA ILE A 341 -14.68 19.39 31.84
C ILE A 341 -13.30 19.56 31.20
N ILE A 342 -13.28 20.15 30.01
CA ILE A 342 -12.06 20.31 29.21
C ILE A 342 -11.21 21.44 29.80
N ASP A 343 -9.94 21.13 30.09
CA ASP A 343 -8.96 22.02 30.71
C ASP A 343 -9.44 22.71 32.01
N GLY A 344 -10.46 22.15 32.65
CA GLY A 344 -11.10 22.74 33.84
C GLY A 344 -11.91 24.02 33.57
N LYS A 345 -12.16 24.34 32.29
CA LYS A 345 -12.74 25.62 31.86
C LYS A 345 -13.93 25.50 30.91
N TYR A 346 -14.11 24.36 30.22
CA TYR A 346 -15.08 24.27 29.16
C TYR A 346 -15.91 23.00 29.27
N PHE A 347 -17.23 23.12 28.98
CA PHE A 347 -18.06 22.01 28.58
C PHE A 347 -17.90 21.71 27.10
N LEU A 348 -18.20 20.49 26.68
CA LEU A 348 -18.30 20.13 25.27
C LEU A 348 -19.59 20.68 24.67
N GLY A 349 -19.46 21.41 23.56
CA GLY A 349 -20.61 21.95 22.85
C GLY A 349 -21.31 20.93 21.97
N GLY A 350 -22.62 21.09 21.84
CA GLY A 350 -23.47 20.29 20.98
C GLY A 350 -24.87 20.85 20.89
N SER A 351 -25.75 20.08 20.26
CA SER A 351 -27.17 20.39 20.14
C SER A 351 -28.01 19.10 20.20
N ASN A 352 -29.32 19.21 20.21
CA ASN A 352 -30.19 18.03 20.11
C ASN A 352 -29.94 17.21 18.83
N LEU A 353 -29.42 17.84 17.76
CA LEU A 353 -29.06 17.17 16.51
C LEU A 353 -27.60 16.68 16.51
N ASP A 354 -26.75 17.22 17.40
CA ASP A 354 -25.34 16.91 17.56
C ASP A 354 -25.03 16.46 18.97
N GLN A 355 -25.74 15.44 19.45
CA GLN A 355 -25.56 14.86 20.79
C GLN A 355 -24.17 14.26 20.98
N SER A 356 -23.55 13.81 19.90
CA SER A 356 -22.14 13.47 19.77
C SER A 356 -21.56 14.12 18.52
N ASN A 357 -20.32 14.54 18.59
CA ASN A 357 -19.62 15.13 17.45
C ASN A 357 -18.12 14.83 17.53
N VAL A 358 -17.41 15.01 16.43
CA VAL A 358 -15.97 14.67 16.33
C VAL A 358 -15.11 15.45 17.31
N PHE A 359 -15.48 16.69 17.66
CA PHE A 359 -14.74 17.44 18.69
C PHE A 359 -14.86 16.75 20.06
N GLY A 360 -16.10 16.39 20.44
CA GLY A 360 -16.35 15.64 21.67
C GLY A 360 -15.67 14.28 21.67
N ASP A 361 -15.63 13.58 20.53
CA ASP A 361 -14.89 12.34 20.38
C ASP A 361 -13.41 12.54 20.70
N ILE A 362 -12.76 13.53 20.08
CA ILE A 362 -11.32 13.78 20.24
C ILE A 362 -11.00 14.31 21.65
N TYR A 363 -11.89 15.10 22.26
CA TYR A 363 -11.67 15.63 23.59
C TYR A 363 -11.90 14.59 24.71
N ALA A 364 -12.91 13.71 24.55
CA ALA A 364 -13.46 13.02 25.71
C ALA A 364 -13.77 11.51 25.50
N SER A 365 -13.90 11.00 24.27
CA SER A 365 -14.30 9.60 24.06
C SER A 365 -13.23 8.58 24.42
N GLY A 366 -12.00 9.04 24.69
CA GLY A 366 -10.87 8.20 25.10
C GLY A 366 -9.86 7.97 23.97
N THR A 367 -9.08 6.90 24.09
CA THR A 367 -7.95 6.63 23.20
C THR A 367 -7.90 5.18 22.76
N ASN A 368 -7.36 4.96 21.57
CA ASN A 368 -6.99 3.66 21.05
C ASN A 368 -5.47 3.56 20.93
N THR A 369 -4.92 2.40 21.23
CA THR A 369 -3.52 2.09 20.94
C THR A 369 -3.47 0.78 20.17
N TYR A 370 -3.07 0.87 18.92
CA TYR A 370 -2.82 -0.28 18.06
C TYR A 370 -1.43 -0.83 18.34
N HIS A 371 -1.32 -2.14 18.44
CA HIS A 371 -0.08 -2.86 18.65
C HIS A 371 0.10 -3.91 17.56
N SER A 372 1.31 -3.98 17.01
CA SER A 372 1.72 -5.06 16.13
C SER A 372 3.07 -5.61 16.60
N ARG A 373 3.16 -6.92 16.67
CA ARG A 373 4.39 -7.65 16.98
C ARG A 373 4.62 -8.63 15.85
N GLN A 374 5.76 -8.50 15.18
CA GLN A 374 6.07 -9.31 14.01
C GLN A 374 7.42 -9.98 14.21
N PHE A 375 7.47 -11.23 13.80
CA PHE A 375 8.69 -12.02 13.74
C PHE A 375 8.75 -12.69 12.35
N GLN A 376 9.88 -12.55 11.68
CA GLN A 376 10.13 -13.11 10.36
C GLN A 376 11.43 -13.89 10.44
N PHE A 377 11.44 -15.08 9.87
CA PHE A 377 12.58 -15.97 9.89
C PHE A 377 12.68 -16.74 8.59
N ASP A 378 13.84 -16.67 7.95
CA ASP A 378 14.14 -17.44 6.74
C ASP A 378 15.44 -18.21 6.96
N VAL A 379 15.49 -19.41 6.44
CA VAL A 379 16.71 -20.24 6.34
C VAL A 379 16.83 -20.76 4.92
N GLY A 380 18.00 -20.66 4.34
CA GLY A 380 18.29 -21.21 3.03
C GLY A 380 19.59 -21.97 3.00
N LEU A 381 19.66 -22.92 2.08
CA LEU A 381 20.83 -23.75 1.80
C LEU A 381 21.13 -23.68 0.30
N ASN A 382 22.39 -23.53 -0.01
CA ASN A 382 22.89 -23.55 -1.39
C ASN A 382 23.93 -24.67 -1.52
N PHE A 383 23.80 -25.46 -2.57
CA PHE A 383 24.66 -26.59 -2.86
C PHE A 383 25.33 -26.38 -4.22
N ASP A 384 26.65 -26.36 -4.27
CA ASP A 384 27.41 -26.45 -5.51
C ASP A 384 27.50 -27.94 -5.92
N LEU A 385 26.80 -28.25 -6.99
CA LEU A 385 26.76 -29.62 -7.57
C LEU A 385 27.68 -29.76 -8.80
N SER A 386 28.66 -28.85 -8.97
CA SER A 386 29.61 -28.86 -10.09
C SER A 386 30.44 -30.13 -10.19
N SER A 387 30.58 -30.88 -9.10
CA SER A 387 31.17 -32.21 -9.08
C SER A 387 30.35 -33.29 -9.80
N VAL A 388 29.01 -33.10 -9.86
CA VAL A 388 28.08 -34.01 -10.56
C VAL A 388 27.93 -33.55 -12.01
N LEU A 389 27.67 -32.27 -12.21
CA LEU A 389 27.56 -31.64 -13.52
C LEU A 389 28.10 -30.20 -13.45
N LYS A 390 29.16 -29.92 -14.22
CA LYS A 390 29.81 -28.60 -14.22
C LYS A 390 28.80 -27.49 -14.51
N GLY A 391 28.68 -26.55 -13.57
CA GLY A 391 27.75 -25.43 -13.64
C GLY A 391 26.35 -25.68 -13.07
N LEU A 392 26.14 -26.85 -12.40
CA LEU A 392 24.90 -27.17 -11.70
C LEU A 392 24.99 -26.71 -10.24
N SER A 393 23.92 -26.09 -9.74
CA SER A 393 23.70 -25.77 -8.33
C SER A 393 22.26 -26.10 -7.92
N PHE A 394 22.06 -26.26 -6.62
CA PHE A 394 20.73 -26.42 -6.02
C PHE A 394 20.57 -25.45 -4.87
N HIS A 395 19.44 -24.76 -4.82
CA HIS A 395 19.10 -23.78 -3.80
C HIS A 395 17.77 -24.12 -3.18
N THR A 396 17.65 -23.96 -1.87
CA THR A 396 16.38 -24.14 -1.17
C THR A 396 16.24 -23.13 -0.03
N MET A 397 15.02 -22.72 0.24
CA MET A 397 14.68 -21.77 1.29
C MET A 397 13.35 -22.15 1.92
N MET A 398 13.27 -21.98 3.24
CA MET A 398 12.04 -22.03 4.01
C MET A 398 11.92 -20.78 4.87
N ALA A 399 10.72 -20.20 4.92
CA ALA A 399 10.41 -19.03 5.74
C ALA A 399 9.19 -19.28 6.61
N ILE A 400 9.22 -18.74 7.82
CA ILE A 400 8.10 -18.74 8.77
C ILE A 400 8.00 -17.35 9.36
N ASP A 401 6.88 -16.68 9.09
CA ASP A 401 6.57 -15.38 9.66
C ASP A 401 5.37 -15.51 10.58
N TYR A 402 5.39 -14.75 11.66
CA TYR A 402 4.28 -14.66 12.60
C TYR A 402 4.05 -13.20 13.00
N ALA A 403 2.79 -12.76 12.98
CA ALA A 403 2.41 -11.43 13.40
C ALA A 403 1.17 -11.49 14.29
N THR A 404 1.22 -10.80 15.41
CA THR A 404 0.07 -10.57 16.30
C THR A 404 -0.29 -9.09 16.26
N LEU A 405 -1.57 -8.81 16.06
CA LEU A 405 -2.13 -7.46 16.03
C LEU A 405 -3.27 -7.38 17.04
N TYR A 406 -3.35 -6.30 17.78
CA TYR A 406 -4.48 -6.03 18.66
C TYR A 406 -4.57 -4.53 18.97
N THR A 407 -5.76 -4.10 19.38
CA THR A 407 -5.99 -2.73 19.82
C THR A 407 -6.38 -2.72 21.29
N THR A 408 -5.73 -1.90 22.07
CA THR A 408 -6.17 -1.56 23.43
C THR A 408 -6.89 -0.22 23.39
N SER A 409 -8.02 -0.10 24.08
CA SER A 409 -8.81 1.13 24.08
C SER A 409 -9.37 1.45 25.45
N PHE A 410 -9.48 2.75 25.72
CA PHE A 410 -10.33 3.30 26.77
C PHE A 410 -11.52 3.97 26.08
N ASN A 411 -12.72 3.46 26.29
CA ASN A 411 -13.93 3.96 25.67
C ASN A 411 -14.77 4.70 26.71
N ASN A 412 -14.78 6.02 26.64
CA ASN A 412 -15.57 6.88 27.49
C ASN A 412 -16.88 7.25 26.79
N THR A 413 -17.89 7.54 27.56
CA THR A 413 -19.07 8.27 27.12
C THR A 413 -18.96 9.72 27.58
N TYR A 414 -19.43 10.63 26.77
CA TYR A 414 -19.42 12.07 27.09
C TYR A 414 -20.76 12.70 26.76
N ALA A 415 -21.10 13.74 27.53
CA ALA A 415 -22.26 14.57 27.25
C ALA A 415 -21.84 15.81 26.46
N THR A 416 -22.68 16.26 25.56
CA THR A 416 -22.59 17.59 24.95
C THR A 416 -23.67 18.49 25.53
N PHE A 417 -23.37 19.78 25.54
CA PHE A 417 -24.23 20.78 26.17
C PHE A 417 -24.60 21.86 25.17
N GLN A 418 -25.83 22.37 25.32
CA GLN A 418 -26.34 23.49 24.53
C GLN A 418 -26.66 24.64 25.46
N PRO A 419 -25.95 25.79 25.35
CA PRO A 419 -26.17 26.94 26.19
C PRO A 419 -27.39 27.77 25.76
N THR A 420 -28.12 28.29 26.74
CA THR A 420 -29.10 29.37 26.55
C THR A 420 -28.44 30.68 26.93
N TRP A 421 -28.37 31.59 25.97
CA TRP A 421 -27.68 32.85 26.14
C TRP A 421 -28.67 34.01 26.47
N ALA A 422 -28.21 34.90 27.35
CA ALA A 422 -28.83 36.23 27.58
C ALA A 422 -27.77 37.31 27.47
N SER A 423 -28.20 38.51 27.16
CA SER A 423 -27.30 39.68 27.14
C SER A 423 -27.79 40.73 28.16
N TYR A 424 -26.93 41.06 29.11
CA TYR A 424 -27.17 42.09 30.09
C TYR A 424 -26.14 43.21 29.94
N ASN A 425 -26.59 44.43 29.69
CA ASN A 425 -25.71 45.61 29.53
C ASN A 425 -24.57 45.37 28.49
N GLY A 426 -24.88 44.68 27.40
CA GLY A 426 -23.92 44.36 26.36
C GLY A 426 -22.96 43.21 26.65
N LYS A 427 -23.07 42.56 27.80
CA LYS A 427 -22.31 41.36 28.18
C LYS A 427 -23.18 40.12 28.03
N ASP A 428 -22.71 39.16 27.24
CA ASP A 428 -23.35 37.87 27.09
C ASP A 428 -23.03 36.95 28.27
N VAL A 429 -24.06 36.28 28.78
CA VAL A 429 -23.93 35.27 29.85
C VAL A 429 -24.80 34.04 29.51
N ILE A 430 -24.43 32.90 30.05
CA ILE A 430 -25.17 31.65 29.93
C ILE A 430 -26.16 31.57 31.10
N VAL A 431 -27.47 31.65 30.81
CA VAL A 431 -28.54 31.60 31.80
C VAL A 431 -29.14 30.19 31.95
N GLY A 432 -28.82 29.28 31.05
CA GLY A 432 -29.24 27.89 31.08
C GLY A 432 -28.29 27.04 30.30
N LEU A 433 -28.23 25.76 30.67
CA LEU A 433 -27.40 24.77 30.00
C LEU A 433 -28.20 23.47 29.88
N ASN A 434 -28.46 23.02 28.65
CA ASN A 434 -29.16 21.79 28.40
C ASN A 434 -28.15 20.67 28.12
N ASN A 435 -28.29 19.54 28.83
CA ASN A 435 -27.56 18.31 28.53
C ASN A 435 -28.28 17.58 27.40
N ASN A 436 -27.57 17.22 26.34
CA ASN A 436 -28.12 16.56 25.16
C ASN A 436 -28.19 15.03 25.28
N GLY A 437 -28.44 14.54 26.47
CA GLY A 437 -28.97 13.18 26.71
C GLY A 437 -27.99 12.03 26.81
N THR A 438 -26.68 12.25 26.74
CA THR A 438 -25.69 11.18 26.87
C THR A 438 -25.17 11.14 28.31
N VAL A 439 -24.93 9.93 28.86
CA VAL A 439 -24.30 9.75 30.16
C VAL A 439 -22.82 10.13 30.06
N ASP A 440 -22.41 11.07 30.91
CA ASP A 440 -21.04 11.57 30.97
C ASP A 440 -20.20 10.72 31.97
N LYS A 441 -19.46 9.76 31.42
CA LYS A 441 -18.71 8.80 32.24
C LYS A 441 -17.34 8.46 31.62
N LYS A 442 -16.27 8.63 32.41
CA LYS A 442 -14.95 8.09 32.09
C LYS A 442 -14.89 6.60 32.44
N SER A 443 -14.46 5.78 31.50
CA SER A 443 -14.20 4.36 31.74
C SER A 443 -12.83 4.20 32.38
N GLY A 444 -12.74 3.50 33.50
CA GLY A 444 -11.48 3.05 34.07
C GLY A 444 -10.99 1.70 33.52
N VAL A 445 -11.75 1.10 32.61
CA VAL A 445 -11.49 -0.25 32.09
C VAL A 445 -10.84 -0.17 30.73
N GLN A 446 -9.69 -0.82 30.57
CA GLN A 446 -9.04 -1.02 29.29
C GLN A 446 -9.70 -2.19 28.56
N ASN A 447 -10.10 -1.98 27.33
CA ASN A 447 -10.64 -3.02 26.46
C ASN A 447 -9.55 -3.49 25.48
N ILE A 448 -9.61 -4.77 25.12
CA ILE A 448 -8.78 -5.35 24.06
C ILE A 448 -9.71 -5.80 22.95
N SER A 449 -9.43 -5.39 21.72
CA SER A 449 -10.23 -5.72 20.55
C SER A 449 -9.35 -5.93 19.32
N GLY A 450 -9.94 -6.50 18.27
CA GLY A 450 -9.26 -6.69 16.99
C GLY A 450 -8.04 -7.61 17.08
N SER A 451 -8.00 -8.53 18.05
CA SER A 451 -6.88 -9.48 18.16
C SER A 451 -6.89 -10.41 16.96
N THR A 452 -5.83 -10.38 16.18
CA THR A 452 -5.62 -11.26 15.03
C THR A 452 -4.20 -11.78 15.04
N ASP A 453 -4.04 -13.03 14.62
CA ASP A 453 -2.78 -13.69 14.40
C ASP A 453 -2.65 -14.01 12.91
N ASN A 454 -1.53 -13.63 12.33
CA ASN A 454 -1.19 -13.90 10.94
C ASN A 454 0.07 -14.75 10.90
N GLN A 455 0.04 -15.79 10.08
CA GLN A 455 1.19 -16.66 9.86
C GLN A 455 1.42 -16.79 8.35
N THR A 456 2.67 -16.65 7.92
CA THR A 456 3.11 -16.98 6.56
C THR A 456 4.13 -18.09 6.63
N ILE A 457 3.91 -19.15 5.85
CA ILE A 457 4.92 -20.18 5.60
C ILE A 457 5.20 -20.12 4.10
N ALA A 458 6.48 -20.02 3.73
CA ALA A 458 6.90 -20.01 2.34
C ALA A 458 8.06 -20.99 2.11
N PHE A 459 8.13 -21.52 0.92
CA PHE A 459 9.22 -22.37 0.49
C PHE A 459 9.61 -22.07 -0.96
N ASN A 460 10.87 -22.32 -1.26
CA ASN A 460 11.43 -22.25 -2.59
C ASN A 460 12.52 -23.31 -2.70
N ALA A 461 12.55 -24.01 -3.82
CA ALA A 461 13.64 -24.93 -4.17
C ALA A 461 13.87 -24.87 -5.67
N HIS A 462 15.10 -24.69 -6.11
CA HIS A 462 15.41 -24.66 -7.53
C HIS A 462 16.79 -25.24 -7.84
N PHE A 463 16.86 -25.87 -9.00
CA PHE A 463 18.12 -26.25 -9.65
C PHE A 463 18.46 -25.19 -10.67
N ASP A 464 19.70 -24.73 -10.67
CA ASP A 464 20.26 -23.83 -11.67
C ASP A 464 21.42 -24.52 -12.39
N TYR A 465 21.39 -24.44 -13.70
CA TYR A 465 22.47 -24.87 -14.56
C TYR A 465 22.94 -23.69 -15.40
N ASN A 466 24.19 -23.31 -15.29
CA ASN A 466 24.79 -22.20 -16.05
C ASN A 466 26.12 -22.66 -16.62
N ARG A 467 26.25 -22.60 -17.95
CA ARG A 467 27.49 -23.03 -18.63
C ARG A 467 27.71 -22.32 -19.95
N THR A 468 28.94 -21.91 -20.17
CA THR A 468 29.41 -21.42 -21.47
C THR A 468 30.16 -22.52 -22.21
N PHE A 469 29.81 -22.73 -23.48
CA PHE A 469 30.47 -23.66 -24.38
C PHE A 469 31.18 -22.88 -25.49
N ASN A 470 32.40 -23.28 -25.82
CA ASN A 470 33.24 -22.66 -26.85
C ASN A 470 33.34 -21.14 -26.69
N ASP A 471 33.25 -20.61 -25.46
CA ASP A 471 33.35 -19.20 -25.08
C ASP A 471 32.27 -18.27 -25.69
N VAL A 472 31.33 -18.78 -26.46
CA VAL A 472 30.29 -18.01 -27.16
C VAL A 472 28.86 -18.50 -26.94
N HIS A 473 28.67 -19.78 -26.57
CA HIS A 473 27.34 -20.34 -26.35
C HIS A 473 27.00 -20.37 -24.85
N ASN A 474 26.24 -19.43 -24.38
CA ASN A 474 25.80 -19.36 -22.98
C ASN A 474 24.44 -20.05 -22.82
N VAL A 475 24.40 -21.08 -22.01
CA VAL A 475 23.18 -21.84 -21.71
C VAL A 475 22.88 -21.73 -20.23
N SER A 476 21.67 -21.34 -19.91
CA SER A 476 21.13 -21.34 -18.55
C SER A 476 19.81 -22.11 -18.50
N ALA A 477 19.63 -22.94 -17.48
CA ALA A 477 18.38 -23.63 -17.23
C ALA A 477 18.06 -23.57 -15.74
N MET A 478 16.81 -23.31 -15.41
CA MET A 478 16.31 -23.32 -14.03
C MET A 478 15.04 -24.18 -13.94
N LEU A 479 15.01 -25.08 -12.98
CA LEU A 479 13.81 -25.81 -12.57
C LEU A 479 13.46 -25.38 -11.15
N VAL A 480 12.32 -24.72 -10.95
CA VAL A 480 11.91 -24.12 -9.68
C VAL A 480 10.60 -24.72 -9.20
N ALA A 481 10.50 -24.97 -7.89
CA ALA A 481 9.26 -25.20 -7.17
C ALA A 481 9.16 -24.17 -6.06
N ASN A 482 8.08 -23.39 -6.04
CA ASN A 482 7.87 -22.36 -5.04
C ASN A 482 6.42 -22.33 -4.57
N GLY A 483 6.23 -21.83 -3.36
CA GLY A 483 4.90 -21.66 -2.83
C GLY A 483 4.90 -21.00 -1.47
N TYR A 484 3.72 -20.53 -1.09
CA TYR A 484 3.47 -19.99 0.23
C TYR A 484 2.03 -20.20 0.67
N GLN A 485 1.84 -20.16 1.97
CA GLN A 485 0.53 -20.18 2.60
C GLN A 485 0.46 -19.11 3.69
N GLN A 486 -0.56 -18.28 3.61
CA GLN A 486 -0.87 -17.26 4.61
C GLN A 486 -2.16 -17.65 5.33
N THR A 487 -2.09 -17.68 6.67
CA THR A 487 -3.21 -17.97 7.56
C THR A 487 -3.50 -16.73 8.37
N ASN A 488 -4.75 -16.27 8.35
CA ASN A 488 -5.22 -15.17 9.19
C ASN A 488 -6.24 -15.73 10.17
N SER A 489 -6.11 -15.38 11.45
CA SER A 489 -7.08 -15.79 12.47
C SER A 489 -8.49 -15.28 12.10
N GLY A 490 -9.49 -16.09 12.36
CA GLY A 490 -10.88 -15.77 12.00
C GLY A 490 -11.23 -16.01 10.53
N THR A 491 -10.26 -16.41 9.67
CA THR A 491 -10.51 -16.76 8.27
C THR A 491 -10.34 -18.25 8.05
N TYR A 492 -11.41 -18.92 7.60
CA TYR A 492 -11.38 -20.38 7.39
C TYR A 492 -10.45 -20.78 6.26
N HIS A 493 -10.46 -20.04 5.16
CA HIS A 493 -9.66 -20.33 3.98
C HIS A 493 -8.35 -19.56 3.97
N LYS A 494 -7.26 -20.29 3.79
CA LYS A 494 -5.90 -19.74 3.69
C LYS A 494 -5.64 -19.17 2.31
N VAL A 495 -4.84 -18.11 2.23
CA VAL A 495 -4.29 -17.64 0.96
C VAL A 495 -3.09 -18.49 0.63
N SER A 496 -3.12 -19.16 -0.52
CA SER A 496 -2.05 -20.08 -0.92
C SER A 496 -1.62 -19.82 -2.36
N ASN A 497 -0.34 -20.04 -2.62
CA ASN A 497 0.25 -20.13 -3.94
C ASN A 497 1.14 -21.37 -4.00
N ALA A 498 1.04 -22.12 -5.07
CA ALA A 498 1.94 -23.24 -5.35
C ALA A 498 2.21 -23.23 -6.86
N ASN A 499 3.46 -23.37 -7.23
CA ASN A 499 3.89 -23.27 -8.62
C ASN A 499 5.14 -24.10 -8.86
N MET A 500 5.22 -24.74 -10.03
CA MET A 500 6.46 -25.27 -10.57
C MET A 500 6.77 -24.51 -11.86
N GLY A 501 8.05 -24.25 -12.11
CA GLY A 501 8.51 -23.48 -13.26
C GLY A 501 9.76 -24.09 -13.88
N LEU A 502 9.86 -23.99 -15.19
CA LEU A 502 11.05 -24.28 -15.98
C LEU A 502 11.42 -23.01 -16.75
N GLN A 503 12.67 -22.60 -16.68
CA GLN A 503 13.24 -21.57 -17.54
C GLN A 503 14.42 -22.14 -18.31
N LEU A 504 14.48 -21.88 -19.61
CA LEU A 504 15.61 -22.19 -20.49
C LEU A 504 16.03 -20.90 -21.16
N SER A 505 17.29 -20.54 -21.01
CA SER A 505 17.86 -19.32 -21.59
C SER A 505 19.09 -19.70 -22.40
N TYR A 506 19.18 -19.15 -23.59
CA TYR A 506 20.33 -19.30 -24.48
C TYR A 506 20.73 -17.94 -25.01
N ASN A 507 22.02 -17.63 -24.99
CA ASN A 507 22.55 -16.54 -25.79
C ASN A 507 23.81 -16.95 -26.55
N TYR A 508 23.95 -16.38 -27.72
CA TYR A 508 25.15 -16.51 -28.55
C TYR A 508 25.98 -15.24 -28.44
N ASP A 509 27.15 -15.34 -27.84
CA ASP A 509 28.15 -14.27 -27.69
C ASP A 509 27.57 -12.97 -27.06
N HIS A 510 26.60 -13.11 -26.14
CA HIS A 510 25.83 -11.98 -25.60
C HIS A 510 25.23 -11.06 -26.67
N LYS A 511 24.87 -11.61 -27.82
CA LYS A 511 24.40 -10.90 -29.01
C LYS A 511 22.98 -11.27 -29.40
N TYR A 512 22.68 -12.56 -29.47
CA TYR A 512 21.34 -13.09 -29.77
C TYR A 512 20.84 -13.87 -28.56
N TYR A 513 19.66 -13.55 -28.11
CA TYR A 513 19.06 -14.15 -26.92
C TYR A 513 17.75 -14.86 -27.25
N ALA A 514 17.53 -15.99 -26.62
CA ALA A 514 16.25 -16.70 -26.65
C ALA A 514 15.96 -17.29 -25.28
N ASP A 515 14.88 -16.83 -24.65
CA ASP A 515 14.39 -17.31 -23.38
C ASP A 515 13.04 -17.99 -23.52
N PHE A 516 12.89 -19.14 -22.93
CA PHE A 516 11.63 -19.85 -22.77
C PHE A 516 11.36 -20.08 -21.29
N ALA A 517 10.16 -19.72 -20.82
CA ALA A 517 9.70 -20.05 -19.48
C ALA A 517 8.34 -20.74 -19.52
N LEU A 518 8.16 -21.72 -18.67
CA LEU A 518 6.91 -22.44 -18.49
C LEU A 518 6.61 -22.52 -16.99
N ALA A 519 5.51 -21.97 -16.54
CA ALA A 519 5.04 -22.12 -15.17
C ALA A 519 3.74 -22.93 -15.10
N THR A 520 3.60 -23.71 -14.03
CA THR A 520 2.41 -24.52 -13.78
C THR A 520 1.81 -24.18 -12.42
N PRO A 521 1.10 -23.02 -12.31
CA PRO A 521 0.44 -22.64 -11.09
C PRO A 521 -0.70 -23.61 -10.74
N TRP A 522 -0.86 -23.85 -9.43
CA TRP A 522 -1.94 -24.65 -8.88
C TRP A 522 -2.82 -23.80 -7.97
N SER A 523 -4.14 -23.85 -8.15
CA SER A 523 -5.10 -23.09 -7.33
C SER A 523 -6.22 -23.97 -6.81
N ALA A 524 -6.39 -23.99 -5.48
CA ALA A 524 -7.49 -24.67 -4.82
C ALA A 524 -8.86 -23.96 -5.00
N LYS A 525 -8.88 -22.74 -5.53
CA LYS A 525 -10.11 -21.98 -5.81
C LYS A 525 -10.88 -22.52 -7.01
N LEU A 526 -10.27 -23.39 -7.79
CA LEU A 526 -10.81 -23.97 -9.02
C LEU A 526 -11.36 -25.39 -8.85
N PRO A 527 -12.24 -25.85 -9.74
CA PRO A 527 -12.66 -27.24 -9.80
C PRO A 527 -11.47 -28.19 -9.90
N SER A 528 -11.55 -29.38 -9.31
CA SER A 528 -10.41 -30.32 -9.19
C SER A 528 -9.72 -30.60 -10.53
N ALA A 529 -10.46 -30.72 -11.61
CA ALA A 529 -9.93 -30.99 -12.96
C ALA A 529 -9.22 -29.78 -13.60
N LYS A 530 -9.37 -28.56 -13.04
CA LYS A 530 -8.84 -27.30 -13.61
C LYS A 530 -7.87 -26.57 -12.69
N ARG A 531 -7.45 -27.19 -11.58
CA ARG A 531 -6.55 -26.58 -10.59
C ARG A 531 -5.14 -26.31 -11.11
N LEU A 532 -4.67 -27.14 -12.05
CA LEU A 532 -3.37 -26.96 -12.67
C LEU A 532 -3.49 -26.06 -13.89
N GLY A 533 -2.81 -24.91 -13.85
CA GLY A 533 -2.68 -24.01 -14.98
C GLY A 533 -1.38 -24.27 -15.76
N VAL A 534 -1.29 -23.76 -16.98
CA VAL A 534 -0.07 -23.77 -17.79
C VAL A 534 0.15 -22.38 -18.35
N SER A 535 1.30 -21.78 -18.04
CA SER A 535 1.65 -20.40 -18.36
C SER A 535 2.98 -20.36 -19.14
N PRO A 536 2.94 -20.43 -20.49
CA PRO A 536 4.13 -20.31 -21.32
C PRO A 536 4.54 -18.85 -21.55
N SER A 537 5.85 -18.65 -21.69
CA SER A 537 6.46 -17.37 -22.05
C SER A 537 7.65 -17.57 -22.97
N VAL A 538 7.79 -16.72 -23.96
CA VAL A 538 8.93 -16.69 -24.89
C VAL A 538 9.44 -15.27 -24.98
N THR A 539 10.76 -15.08 -24.91
CA THR A 539 11.43 -13.79 -25.09
C THR A 539 12.60 -13.95 -26.09
N LEU A 540 12.66 -13.04 -27.03
CA LEU A 540 13.80 -12.95 -27.96
C LEU A 540 14.49 -11.61 -27.76
N GLY A 541 15.82 -11.60 -27.86
CA GLY A 541 16.62 -10.40 -27.74
C GLY A 541 17.73 -10.33 -28.79
N TRP A 542 18.04 -9.11 -29.19
CA TRP A 542 19.12 -8.82 -30.12
C TRP A 542 19.91 -7.59 -29.63
N ARG A 543 21.16 -7.80 -29.26
CA ARG A 543 22.08 -6.75 -28.85
C ARG A 543 22.79 -6.19 -30.09
N LEU A 544 22.23 -5.15 -30.63
CA LEU A 544 22.66 -4.50 -31.86
C LEU A 544 24.05 -3.87 -31.74
N SER A 545 24.40 -3.35 -30.55
CA SER A 545 25.70 -2.76 -30.29
C SER A 545 26.90 -3.72 -30.50
N LYS A 546 26.65 -5.03 -30.43
CA LYS A 546 27.64 -6.08 -30.73
C LYS A 546 27.77 -6.39 -32.22
N GLU A 547 27.00 -5.74 -33.09
CA GLU A 547 27.09 -5.94 -34.53
C GLU A 547 28.16 -5.06 -35.15
N LYS A 548 28.92 -5.59 -36.11
CA LYS A 548 30.01 -4.89 -36.80
C LYS A 548 29.60 -3.55 -37.41
N PHE A 549 28.35 -3.41 -37.85
CA PHE A 549 27.84 -2.18 -38.45
C PHE A 549 27.58 -1.06 -37.43
N LEU A 550 27.59 -1.36 -36.13
CA LEU A 550 27.46 -0.38 -35.03
C LEU A 550 28.72 -0.25 -34.17
N GLU A 551 29.83 -0.91 -34.52
CA GLU A 551 31.07 -0.96 -33.73
C GLU A 551 31.66 0.43 -33.41
N ASN A 552 31.43 1.43 -34.27
CA ASN A 552 31.88 2.82 -34.04
C ASN A 552 30.68 3.79 -33.96
N SER A 553 29.57 3.35 -33.47
CA SER A 553 28.36 4.18 -33.29
C SER A 553 28.43 4.97 -31.98
N ILE A 554 27.45 5.85 -31.79
CA ILE A 554 27.24 6.59 -30.52
C ILE A 554 26.69 5.74 -29.40
N PHE A 555 26.33 4.47 -29.66
CA PHE A 555 25.73 3.57 -28.72
C PHE A 555 26.79 2.72 -28.03
N ASP A 556 26.91 2.85 -26.71
CA ASP A 556 27.69 1.94 -25.88
C ASP A 556 26.98 0.60 -25.70
N ASP A 557 25.65 0.62 -25.54
CA ASP A 557 24.77 -0.52 -25.66
C ASP A 557 23.50 -0.15 -26.43
N LEU A 558 23.02 -1.07 -27.24
CA LEU A 558 21.72 -1.00 -27.89
C LEU A 558 21.15 -2.41 -28.02
N THR A 559 20.13 -2.68 -27.22
CA THR A 559 19.47 -3.99 -27.14
C THR A 559 17.98 -3.85 -27.45
N LEU A 560 17.49 -4.67 -28.37
CA LEU A 560 16.09 -4.84 -28.67
C LEU A 560 15.59 -6.17 -28.12
N SER A 561 14.43 -6.19 -27.48
CA SER A 561 13.79 -7.42 -27.04
C SER A 561 12.31 -7.42 -27.32
N ALA A 562 11.74 -8.61 -27.52
CA ALA A 562 10.31 -8.81 -27.66
C ALA A 562 9.90 -10.09 -26.93
N SER A 563 8.74 -10.05 -26.26
CA SER A 563 8.21 -11.21 -25.52
C SER A 563 6.73 -11.41 -25.76
N TYR A 564 6.31 -12.67 -25.61
CA TYR A 564 4.91 -13.06 -25.57
C TYR A 564 4.68 -14.05 -24.42
N THR A 565 3.67 -13.77 -23.58
CA THR A 565 3.33 -14.58 -22.41
C THR A 565 1.83 -14.80 -22.33
N ASP A 566 1.37 -16.02 -22.03
CA ASP A 566 0.00 -16.35 -21.62
C ASP A 566 0.01 -16.83 -20.16
N MET A 567 -0.15 -15.91 -19.23
CA MET A 567 -0.08 -16.18 -17.79
C MET A 567 -1.47 -16.48 -17.20
N LYS A 568 -1.59 -17.61 -16.51
CA LYS A 568 -2.78 -17.99 -15.76
C LYS A 568 -2.77 -17.34 -14.39
N THR A 569 -3.90 -16.74 -13.99
CA THR A 569 -4.03 -16.10 -12.69
C THR A 569 -5.37 -16.41 -12.04
N ASP A 570 -5.37 -16.51 -10.71
CA ASP A 570 -6.55 -16.64 -9.87
C ASP A 570 -6.80 -15.38 -9.01
N LEU A 571 -6.11 -14.25 -9.32
CA LEU A 571 -6.26 -13.00 -8.57
C LEU A 571 -7.66 -12.40 -8.67
N GLY A 572 -8.39 -12.62 -9.76
CA GLY A 572 -9.78 -12.21 -9.92
C GLY A 572 -10.80 -13.20 -9.38
N ILE A 573 -10.36 -14.24 -8.64
CA ILE A 573 -11.25 -15.19 -7.96
C ILE A 573 -11.24 -14.85 -6.47
N ASP A 574 -12.28 -14.16 -6.00
CA ASP A 574 -12.30 -13.61 -4.64
C ASP A 574 -12.42 -14.70 -3.58
N ASN A 575 -13.29 -15.69 -3.80
CA ASN A 575 -13.61 -16.72 -2.80
C ASN A 575 -13.38 -18.14 -3.31
N TYR A 576 -13.20 -19.06 -2.36
CA TYR A 576 -13.20 -20.50 -2.64
C TYR A 576 -14.60 -20.94 -3.05
N TYR A 577 -14.67 -22.02 -3.84
CA TYR A 577 -15.90 -22.70 -4.26
C TYR A 577 -16.91 -21.82 -5.00
N MET A 578 -16.47 -20.72 -5.65
CA MET A 578 -17.36 -19.87 -6.46
C MET A 578 -18.02 -20.64 -7.61
N TYR A 579 -17.45 -21.74 -8.03
CA TYR A 579 -17.98 -22.64 -9.06
C TYR A 579 -19.09 -23.59 -8.56
N GLN A 580 -19.26 -23.73 -7.25
CA GLN A 580 -20.26 -24.66 -6.68
C GLN A 580 -21.62 -23.99 -6.50
N GLY A 581 -22.68 -24.77 -6.72
CA GLY A 581 -24.01 -24.40 -6.25
C GLY A 581 -24.06 -24.33 -4.72
N THR A 582 -24.63 -23.28 -4.20
CA THR A 582 -24.74 -23.06 -2.75
C THR A 582 -26.18 -22.78 -2.33
N TYR A 583 -26.49 -23.13 -1.09
CA TYR A 583 -27.80 -22.95 -0.47
C TYR A 583 -27.65 -22.06 0.77
N GLN A 584 -28.74 -21.39 1.14
CA GLN A 584 -28.83 -20.58 2.35
C GLN A 584 -30.19 -20.78 3.02
N SER A 585 -30.33 -20.33 4.26
CA SER A 585 -31.64 -20.30 4.91
C SER A 585 -32.58 -19.39 4.12
N GLY A 586 -33.74 -19.90 3.77
CA GLY A 586 -34.81 -19.20 3.05
C GLY A 586 -35.82 -18.50 3.97
N GLY A 587 -35.55 -18.45 5.27
CA GLY A 587 -36.42 -17.91 6.28
C GLY A 587 -37.42 -18.96 6.81
N TRP A 588 -38.45 -18.48 7.50
CA TRP A 588 -39.48 -19.30 8.08
C TRP A 588 -40.76 -19.16 7.26
N TRP A 589 -41.40 -20.30 6.96
CA TRP A 589 -42.65 -20.35 6.27
C TRP A 589 -43.72 -20.93 7.24
N ASP A 590 -44.84 -20.25 7.38
CA ASP A 590 -45.96 -20.73 8.14
C ASP A 590 -47.11 -21.03 7.18
N TRP A 591 -47.52 -22.29 7.12
CA TRP A 591 -48.59 -22.75 6.25
C TRP A 591 -49.98 -22.73 6.87
N ASN A 592 -50.06 -22.71 8.22
CA ASN A 592 -51.33 -22.90 8.94
C ASN A 592 -51.44 -22.06 10.23
N GLY A 593 -50.78 -20.93 10.37
CA GLY A 593 -50.81 -20.12 11.59
C GLY A 593 -50.22 -20.81 12.81
N GLY A 594 -49.38 -21.81 12.62
CA GLY A 594 -48.69 -22.60 13.64
C GLY A 594 -47.22 -22.41 13.69
N SER A 595 -46.46 -23.42 14.04
CA SER A 595 -45.01 -23.37 14.12
C SER A 595 -44.39 -23.22 12.72
N GLY A 596 -43.71 -22.11 12.47
CA GLY A 596 -43.03 -21.90 11.19
C GLY A 596 -41.96 -22.96 10.92
N HIS A 597 -41.78 -23.32 9.66
CA HIS A 597 -40.74 -24.26 9.20
C HIS A 597 -39.61 -23.51 8.55
N SER A 598 -38.36 -23.89 8.91
CA SER A 598 -37.19 -23.36 8.26
C SER A 598 -37.14 -23.83 6.81
N ALA A 599 -37.02 -22.87 5.90
CA ALA A 599 -36.88 -23.16 4.47
C ALA A 599 -35.42 -23.06 4.05
N VAL A 600 -35.06 -23.77 3.01
CA VAL A 600 -33.74 -23.68 2.35
C VAL A 600 -33.98 -23.21 0.92
N GLN A 601 -33.23 -22.19 0.52
CA GLN A 601 -33.25 -21.69 -0.84
C GLN A 601 -31.85 -21.77 -1.48
N SER A 602 -31.82 -21.98 -2.78
CA SER A 602 -30.55 -21.91 -3.53
C SER A 602 -30.04 -20.47 -3.51
N LYS A 603 -28.75 -20.29 -3.25
CA LYS A 603 -28.08 -19.01 -3.24
C LYS A 603 -27.36 -18.71 -4.54
N ARG A 604 -26.84 -19.74 -5.19
CA ARG A 604 -26.02 -19.61 -6.39
C ARG A 604 -26.05 -20.89 -7.22
N GLY A 605 -26.08 -20.74 -8.56
CA GLY A 605 -25.97 -21.84 -9.50
C GLY A 605 -24.55 -22.43 -9.58
N GLU A 606 -24.45 -23.67 -10.06
CA GLU A 606 -23.17 -24.36 -10.30
C GLU A 606 -22.58 -23.97 -11.67
N ASN A 607 -21.26 -23.84 -11.75
CA ASN A 607 -20.51 -23.76 -13.00
C ASN A 607 -19.28 -24.69 -13.00
N LYS A 608 -19.37 -25.80 -13.72
CA LYS A 608 -18.26 -26.79 -13.85
C LYS A 608 -17.13 -26.28 -14.77
N ASP A 609 -17.41 -25.29 -15.60
CA ASP A 609 -16.46 -24.71 -16.57
C ASP A 609 -15.64 -23.55 -16.03
N PHE A 610 -15.83 -23.24 -14.75
CA PHE A 610 -15.07 -22.20 -14.04
C PHE A 610 -13.56 -22.46 -14.11
N ASN A 611 -12.79 -21.41 -14.52
CA ASN A 611 -11.37 -21.58 -14.85
C ASN A 611 -10.55 -20.34 -14.49
N TYR A 612 -9.23 -20.41 -14.68
CA TYR A 612 -8.30 -19.29 -14.54
C TYR A 612 -8.68 -18.11 -15.44
N LEU A 613 -8.35 -16.92 -14.98
CA LEU A 613 -8.19 -15.75 -15.84
C LEU A 613 -6.85 -15.89 -16.60
N HIS A 614 -6.76 -15.28 -17.78
CA HIS A 614 -5.56 -15.27 -18.61
C HIS A 614 -5.09 -13.84 -18.80
N ARG A 615 -3.86 -13.53 -18.40
CA ARG A 615 -3.14 -12.34 -18.84
C ARG A 615 -2.30 -12.72 -20.03
N LYS A 616 -2.75 -12.31 -21.24
CA LYS A 616 -2.00 -12.45 -22.48
C LYS A 616 -1.29 -11.15 -22.77
N GLU A 617 0.02 -11.20 -22.86
CA GLU A 617 0.83 -9.99 -23.00
C GLU A 617 1.86 -10.15 -24.09
N PHE A 618 1.93 -9.14 -24.94
CA PHE A 618 3.04 -8.89 -25.85
C PHE A 618 3.78 -7.65 -25.34
N SER A 619 5.11 -7.71 -25.27
CA SER A 619 5.92 -6.53 -24.99
C SER A 619 7.14 -6.47 -25.90
N ALA A 620 7.56 -5.25 -26.22
CA ALA A 620 8.80 -4.97 -26.94
C ALA A 620 9.54 -3.84 -26.22
N THR A 621 10.84 -4.01 -26.00
CA THR A 621 11.65 -3.07 -25.25
C THR A 621 12.90 -2.71 -26.04
N ILE A 622 13.25 -1.43 -26.00
CA ILE A 622 14.52 -0.88 -26.47
C ILE A 622 15.27 -0.41 -25.26
N HIS A 623 16.48 -0.93 -25.07
CA HIS A 623 17.47 -0.43 -24.12
C HIS A 623 18.60 0.20 -24.91
N ALA A 624 18.99 1.44 -24.56
CA ALA A 624 20.10 2.15 -25.21
C ALA A 624 20.95 2.86 -24.15
N GLU A 625 22.26 2.68 -24.22
CA GLU A 625 23.26 3.43 -23.46
C GLU A 625 24.11 4.23 -24.42
N VAL A 626 24.40 5.48 -24.08
CA VAL A 626 25.21 6.40 -24.89
C VAL A 626 26.11 7.27 -23.99
N LEU A 627 27.11 7.93 -24.58
CA LEU A 627 27.99 8.87 -23.89
C LEU A 627 28.81 8.19 -22.76
N ASP A 628 29.52 7.12 -23.10
CA ASP A 628 30.26 6.30 -22.13
C ASP A 628 29.36 5.83 -20.97
N LYS A 629 28.15 5.34 -21.30
CA LYS A 629 27.15 4.85 -20.38
C LYS A 629 26.60 5.90 -19.38
N SER A 630 26.86 7.19 -19.63
CA SER A 630 26.37 8.29 -18.80
C SER A 630 24.86 8.54 -18.98
N LEU A 631 24.28 8.11 -20.09
CA LEU A 631 22.87 8.24 -20.37
C LEU A 631 22.28 6.87 -20.80
N SER A 632 21.34 6.37 -20.01
CA SER A 632 20.59 5.16 -20.30
C SER A 632 19.13 5.49 -20.62
N LEU A 633 18.59 4.86 -21.65
CA LEU A 633 17.20 4.98 -22.08
C LEU A 633 16.56 3.60 -22.17
N ASP A 634 15.50 3.40 -21.42
CA ASP A 634 14.63 2.23 -21.51
C ASP A 634 13.25 2.63 -22.02
N ALA A 635 12.84 2.12 -23.17
CA ALA A 635 11.53 2.34 -23.72
C ALA A 635 10.81 1.00 -23.97
N SER A 636 9.63 0.82 -23.38
CA SER A 636 8.86 -0.40 -23.52
C SER A 636 7.47 -0.10 -24.08
N TYR A 637 7.10 -0.82 -25.12
CA TYR A 637 5.72 -0.94 -25.59
C TYR A 637 5.15 -2.26 -25.09
N PHE A 638 3.97 -2.23 -24.50
CA PHE A 638 3.26 -3.45 -24.09
C PHE A 638 1.78 -3.39 -24.48
N ARG A 639 1.26 -4.57 -24.79
CA ARG A 639 -0.17 -4.79 -24.99
C ARG A 639 -0.58 -5.99 -24.15
N SER A 640 -1.33 -5.74 -23.10
CA SER A 640 -1.82 -6.77 -22.18
C SER A 640 -3.34 -6.91 -22.32
N LYS A 641 -3.82 -8.14 -22.36
CA LYS A 641 -5.24 -8.47 -22.43
C LYS A 641 -5.59 -9.46 -21.34
N LEU A 642 -6.47 -9.06 -20.42
CA LEU A 642 -7.05 -9.96 -19.44
C LEU A 642 -8.30 -10.60 -20.02
N THR A 643 -8.34 -11.92 -20.06
CA THR A 643 -9.50 -12.68 -20.57
C THR A 643 -9.98 -13.67 -19.52
N ASN A 644 -11.18 -14.21 -19.70
CA ASN A 644 -11.83 -15.11 -18.74
C ASN A 644 -12.13 -14.44 -17.39
N GLY A 645 -12.44 -13.13 -17.39
CA GLY A 645 -12.86 -12.43 -16.17
C GLY A 645 -14.06 -13.08 -15.50
N ILE A 646 -14.09 -13.10 -14.18
CA ILE A 646 -15.18 -13.72 -13.41
C ILE A 646 -16.28 -12.69 -13.20
N ILE A 647 -17.50 -13.03 -13.58
CA ILE A 647 -18.70 -12.23 -13.36
C ILE A 647 -19.88 -13.11 -12.93
N GLU A 648 -20.85 -12.53 -12.24
CA GLU A 648 -22.15 -13.15 -12.09
C GLU A 648 -22.90 -13.10 -13.44
N ALA A 649 -23.51 -14.21 -13.82
CA ALA A 649 -24.20 -14.34 -15.12
C ALA A 649 -25.55 -13.61 -15.18
N ARG A 650 -25.76 -12.54 -14.40
CA ARG A 650 -27.02 -11.77 -14.35
C ARG A 650 -27.45 -11.28 -15.72
N ASN A 651 -26.52 -10.76 -16.51
CA ASN A 651 -26.80 -10.22 -17.83
C ASN A 651 -27.19 -11.29 -18.89
N GLN A 652 -27.01 -12.56 -18.55
CA GLN A 652 -27.40 -13.69 -19.40
C GLN A 652 -28.75 -14.28 -19.02
N MET A 653 -29.34 -13.81 -17.92
CA MET A 653 -30.63 -14.28 -17.41
C MET A 653 -31.72 -13.23 -17.62
N PRO A 654 -32.95 -13.62 -17.92
CA PRO A 654 -34.07 -12.69 -17.97
C PRO A 654 -34.28 -11.94 -16.67
N SER A 655 -34.61 -10.65 -16.73
CA SER A 655 -34.74 -9.78 -15.56
C SER A 655 -35.78 -10.24 -14.54
N TYR A 656 -36.81 -10.98 -14.96
CA TYR A 656 -37.83 -11.53 -14.05
C TYR A 656 -37.28 -12.59 -13.10
N LEU A 657 -36.12 -13.21 -13.39
CA LEU A 657 -35.46 -14.14 -12.47
C LEU A 657 -34.79 -13.42 -11.29
N PHE A 658 -34.66 -12.09 -11.34
CA PHE A 658 -34.06 -11.28 -10.26
C PHE A 658 -35.10 -10.52 -9.44
N SER A 659 -36.36 -10.47 -9.89
CA SER A 659 -37.42 -9.69 -9.26
C SER A 659 -38.35 -10.51 -8.37
N TYR A 660 -38.33 -11.83 -8.53
CA TYR A 660 -39.20 -12.76 -7.81
C TYR A 660 -38.38 -13.94 -7.29
N TYR A 661 -38.88 -14.53 -6.21
CA TYR A 661 -38.31 -15.75 -5.63
C TYR A 661 -38.39 -16.94 -6.62
N PRO A 662 -37.31 -17.71 -6.75
CA PRO A 662 -35.98 -17.68 -6.15
C PRO A 662 -34.97 -16.88 -7.01
N GLU A 663 -34.84 -15.59 -6.74
CA GLU A 663 -34.17 -14.64 -7.64
C GLU A 663 -32.68 -14.94 -7.93
N SER A 664 -31.90 -15.35 -6.94
CA SER A 664 -30.46 -15.60 -7.13
C SER A 664 -30.11 -17.07 -7.31
N SER A 665 -31.12 -17.95 -7.31
CA SER A 665 -30.94 -19.40 -7.20
C SER A 665 -30.16 -20.04 -8.31
N PHE A 666 -30.23 -19.45 -9.51
CA PHE A 666 -29.68 -20.06 -10.72
C PHE A 666 -28.56 -19.24 -11.36
N VAL A 667 -28.17 -18.11 -10.75
CA VAL A 667 -27.12 -17.26 -11.28
C VAL A 667 -25.77 -17.81 -10.89
N PRO A 668 -25.01 -18.46 -11.78
CA PRO A 668 -23.66 -18.90 -11.51
C PRO A 668 -22.65 -17.77 -11.73
N TYR A 669 -21.45 -17.93 -11.18
CA TYR A 669 -20.28 -17.18 -11.66
C TYR A 669 -19.76 -17.83 -12.94
N ILE A 670 -19.47 -17.03 -13.95
CA ILE A 670 -18.95 -17.50 -15.22
C ILE A 670 -17.65 -16.78 -15.59
N ASN A 671 -16.87 -17.43 -16.47
CA ASN A 671 -15.74 -16.79 -17.11
C ASN A 671 -16.23 -16.06 -18.38
N LEU A 672 -16.15 -14.73 -18.36
CA LEU A 672 -16.48 -13.92 -19.53
C LEU A 672 -15.31 -13.91 -20.51
N SER A 673 -15.52 -14.41 -21.73
CA SER A 673 -14.45 -14.57 -22.72
C SER A 673 -13.95 -13.25 -23.34
N LEU A 674 -14.64 -12.11 -23.14
CA LEU A 674 -14.31 -10.82 -23.73
C LEU A 674 -14.61 -9.69 -22.75
N ILE A 675 -13.59 -9.27 -22.00
CA ILE A 675 -13.54 -7.90 -21.50
C ILE A 675 -12.60 -7.14 -22.43
N HIS A 676 -13.14 -6.40 -23.39
CA HIS A 676 -12.40 -5.36 -24.09
C HIS A 676 -12.36 -4.13 -23.16
N ILE A 677 -11.30 -4.00 -22.39
CA ILE A 677 -10.92 -2.71 -21.85
C ILE A 677 -10.02 -2.08 -22.89
N SER A 678 -10.62 -1.57 -23.94
CA SER A 678 -10.03 -0.58 -24.82
C SER A 678 -10.91 0.65 -24.69
N GLU A 679 -10.59 1.54 -23.77
CA GLU A 679 -11.01 2.92 -23.91
C GLU A 679 -9.87 3.73 -24.46
N PRO A 680 -10.00 4.25 -25.69
CA PRO A 680 -9.53 5.58 -25.93
C PRO A 680 -10.63 6.50 -25.34
N THR A 681 -10.44 7.04 -24.15
CA THR A 681 -11.20 8.21 -23.73
C THR A 681 -10.96 9.30 -24.75
N ARG A 682 -11.87 9.45 -25.70
CA ARG A 682 -12.02 10.70 -26.43
C ARG A 682 -12.74 11.65 -25.48
N PRO A 683 -12.14 12.78 -25.11
CA PRO A 683 -12.89 13.84 -24.47
C PRO A 683 -13.89 14.39 -25.47
N TYR A 684 -15.15 14.34 -25.13
CA TYR A 684 -16.16 15.14 -25.79
C TYR A 684 -16.02 16.59 -25.38
#